data_e94ba900613c1738ca8cc95e8d4fa87f
#
_entry.id   e94ba900613c1738ca8cc95e8d4fa87f
#
_cell.length_a   1.000
_cell.length_b   1.000
_cell.length_c   1.000
_cell.angle_alpha   90.00
_cell.angle_beta   90.00
_cell.angle_gamma   90.00
#
_symmetry.space_group_name_H-M   'P 1'
#
loop_
_entity.id
_entity.type
_entity.pdbx_description
1 polymer ?
#
loop_
_entity_poly.entity_id
_entity_poly.type
_entity_poly.pdbx_seq_one_letter_code
_entity_poly.pdbx_strand_id
1 'polypeptide(L)'
;MVRAYAFLVSTSFVAAPQKHKETMDYYATHRKTIANSIELVANLEDTPHFPDEGLCIGSLNLPNVQLPALIDLFESKGLCFLYDSDNSRRTVNACLEQVAWRIALCLPSELCEFVVYNGGNPGDCFNSLNKLNKSLFTSSDNVMFDANAEEFTKHLSLVYKELAPRISCIGDAEFSNLYELNRREGDDAKFKYTFLFVSDFTRITEEQKRTIVKIVSADCTKSGVFPFISLDMRDDSEKSYSKPLDYYLMFDRMTLLFPKGDRYYFKNSGNDELMNRFVLQLDGLSNRELQHEWAETIKHRIEKASVVSVDIREKELTATTLWSRSSKFGLDIPIGSISSSENMNLEFSPQRDSTIVHGLIGGTTGSGKSTLLHDIIINSAWLYSPDELQFILLDFKSVEFGIYSGLPHVRVLSTKSDREYGRNVLAYIVNEIEYRKKLFGRVSSIEEYNDEQHPVPRILVIIDEFHNLFISEGTLGDLRESNISSQINKHFNKILKEGRSFGIHLLLATQEAGSIQSIDTYLQQIKLRIVLKMEEKGKFFTYDNSVRPDKLRRGEGIYNDDFGKDGSNHHFRFAFYGSEVKTHKQIIESEMIETIRKKSIEIYNTYSPCEKYFYRGGGESIIDDNAHVVTEVNDKRCVVFVGSPVTVRREDISFELKRKRGNNILIIGAESNYLESLVHLTFAQVVKQSTPNSTFIICVSSNDEYDKLESAISGVKVFKDNEGLQSSINELNHHLESRQNGNESSSERVFFALLGLRFFDVLIHDAELRKQLENIVLKGAEMGIHTLIHSSTLYDFDKSFQQEFSFDGGSSLTPEEFMREFNVKVELKGDDGYKLFSTPDRNNSPHEDFLANIQTKESGAITKFSIYQQ
;
A
#
# COMPACT_ATOMS: atom_id res chain seq x y z
N MET A 1 38.97 -29.47 2.78
CA MET A 1 40.11 -28.99 3.62
C MET A 1 40.41 -29.87 4.79
N VAL A 2 39.45 -30.36 5.61
CA VAL A 2 39.72 -31.35 6.71
C VAL A 2 40.37 -32.63 6.18
N ARG A 3 39.88 -33.19 5.03
CA ARG A 3 40.55 -34.32 4.34
C ARG A 3 41.92 -33.95 3.80
N ALA A 4 42.09 -32.79 3.20
CA ALA A 4 43.38 -32.28 2.77
C ALA A 4 44.30 -31.97 3.96
N TYR A 5 43.72 -31.50 5.07
CA TYR A 5 44.39 -31.20 6.30
C TYR A 5 44.84 -32.50 7.03
N ALA A 6 43.96 -33.47 7.14
CA ALA A 6 44.29 -34.80 7.62
C ALA A 6 45.32 -35.50 6.74
N PHE A 7 45.22 -35.38 5.43
CA PHE A 7 46.16 -35.95 4.46
C PHE A 7 47.52 -35.21 4.53
N LEU A 8 47.54 -33.88 4.58
CA LEU A 8 48.78 -33.09 4.70
C LEU A 8 49.51 -33.35 6.04
N VAL A 9 48.78 -33.45 7.16
CA VAL A 9 49.39 -33.74 8.45
C VAL A 9 49.79 -35.21 8.55
N SER A 10 49.05 -36.18 7.97
CA SER A 10 49.41 -37.58 7.96
C SER A 10 50.60 -37.88 7.03
N THR A 11 50.71 -37.17 5.89
CA THR A 11 51.80 -37.38 4.93
C THR A 11 53.07 -36.59 5.29
N SER A 12 52.97 -35.47 6.02
CA SER A 12 54.14 -34.64 6.38
C SER A 12 55.01 -35.19 7.51
N PHE A 13 54.51 -36.14 8.28
CA PHE A 13 55.37 -36.78 9.33
C PHE A 13 56.30 -37.86 8.78
N VAL A 14 56.22 -38.26 7.52
CA VAL A 14 57.03 -39.30 6.88
C VAL A 14 57.88 -38.81 5.71
N ALA A 15 57.66 -37.58 5.20
CA ALA A 15 58.35 -37.08 4.02
C ALA A 15 59.05 -35.71 4.27
N ALA A 16 60.36 -35.73 4.07
CA ALA A 16 61.31 -34.66 3.83
C ALA A 16 61.08 -33.21 4.36
N PRO A 17 62.09 -32.59 4.97
CA PRO A 17 62.07 -31.25 5.59
C PRO A 17 61.59 -30.12 4.68
N GLN A 18 61.72 -30.28 3.38
CA GLN A 18 61.46 -29.24 2.36
C GLN A 18 59.93 -29.08 2.13
N LYS A 19 59.15 -30.15 2.06
CA LYS A 19 57.69 -30.10 1.92
C LYS A 19 57.03 -29.54 3.18
N HIS A 20 57.59 -29.74 4.31
CA HIS A 20 57.11 -29.18 5.57
C HIS A 20 57.26 -27.66 5.62
N LYS A 21 58.31 -27.12 5.04
CA LYS A 21 58.55 -25.68 4.94
C LYS A 21 57.56 -25.02 3.96
N GLU A 22 57.33 -25.63 2.80
CA GLU A 22 56.40 -25.13 1.77
C GLU A 22 54.94 -25.13 2.29
N THR A 23 54.55 -26.16 3.03
CA THR A 23 53.24 -26.27 3.67
C THR A 23 53.08 -25.19 4.77
N MET A 24 54.10 -24.97 5.58
CA MET A 24 54.10 -23.95 6.62
C MET A 24 54.11 -22.52 6.06
N ASP A 25 54.84 -22.30 4.96
CA ASP A 25 54.81 -21.01 4.24
C ASP A 25 53.47 -20.75 3.57
N TYR A 26 52.78 -21.76 3.01
CA TYR A 26 51.41 -21.65 2.50
C TYR A 26 50.43 -21.25 3.61
N TYR A 27 50.47 -21.92 4.77
CA TYR A 27 49.63 -21.60 5.91
C TYR A 27 50.02 -20.25 6.53
N ALA A 28 51.26 -19.87 6.56
CA ALA A 28 51.66 -18.55 7.03
C ALA A 28 51.15 -17.41 6.12
N THR A 29 51.16 -17.65 4.80
CA THR A 29 50.64 -16.71 3.82
C THR A 29 49.12 -16.60 3.84
N HIS A 30 48.39 -17.72 4.04
CA HIS A 30 46.94 -17.77 4.11
C HIS A 30 46.39 -17.58 5.52
N ARG A 31 47.26 -17.50 6.54
CA ARG A 31 46.90 -17.29 7.93
C ARG A 31 46.06 -16.01 8.17
N LYS A 32 46.42 -14.91 7.51
CA LYS A 32 45.64 -13.67 7.56
C LYS A 32 44.24 -13.87 6.94
N THR A 33 44.12 -14.57 5.84
CA THR A 33 42.87 -14.86 5.14
C THR A 33 41.95 -15.75 5.99
N ILE A 34 42.47 -16.75 6.64
CA ILE A 34 41.72 -17.72 7.46
C ILE A 34 41.42 -17.16 8.85
N ALA A 35 42.37 -16.48 9.51
CA ALA A 35 42.18 -15.86 10.83
C ALA A 35 41.23 -14.64 10.80
N ASN A 36 41.23 -13.90 9.69
CA ASN A 36 40.36 -12.76 9.46
C ASN A 36 39.09 -13.18 8.70
N SER A 37 38.75 -14.46 8.66
CA SER A 37 37.56 -14.94 7.88
C SER A 37 36.26 -14.28 8.32
N ILE A 38 36.09 -13.87 9.57
CA ILE A 38 34.95 -13.11 10.05
C ILE A 38 34.96 -11.67 9.53
N GLU A 39 36.11 -11.00 9.60
CA GLU A 39 36.27 -9.64 9.02
C GLU A 39 36.21 -9.68 7.49
N LEU A 40 36.70 -10.74 6.85
CA LEU A 40 36.57 -10.97 5.40
C LEU A 40 35.11 -11.20 4.99
N VAL A 41 34.37 -12.00 5.73
CA VAL A 41 32.95 -12.26 5.46
C VAL A 41 32.10 -10.98 5.63
N ALA A 42 32.46 -10.10 6.55
CA ALA A 42 31.81 -8.80 6.72
C ALA A 42 32.12 -7.81 5.59
N ASN A 43 33.34 -7.89 5.00
CA ASN A 43 33.82 -6.98 3.95
C ASN A 43 33.69 -7.55 2.51
N LEU A 44 33.32 -8.83 2.34
CA LEU A 44 33.15 -9.41 1.01
C LEU A 44 31.81 -8.93 0.42
N GLU A 45 31.89 -8.25 -0.71
CA GLU A 45 30.78 -8.01 -1.65
C GLU A 45 30.25 -9.30 -2.29
N ASP A 46 30.92 -10.45 -2.04
CA ASP A 46 30.61 -11.75 -2.60
C ASP A 46 29.36 -12.38 -1.97
N THR A 47 28.63 -13.11 -2.78
CA THR A 47 27.43 -13.86 -2.39
C THR A 47 27.74 -14.84 -1.23
N PRO A 48 26.96 -14.82 -0.15
CA PRO A 48 27.09 -15.77 0.95
C PRO A 48 27.02 -17.22 0.42
N HIS A 49 27.89 -18.11 0.92
CA HIS A 49 27.93 -19.50 0.50
C HIS A 49 28.06 -20.44 1.70
N PHE A 50 27.65 -21.70 1.53
CA PHE A 50 27.78 -22.73 2.56
C PHE A 50 29.26 -22.95 2.91
N PRO A 51 29.62 -23.09 4.21
CA PRO A 51 31.00 -23.32 4.63
C PRO A 51 31.46 -24.77 4.31
N ASP A 52 31.65 -25.06 3.01
CA ASP A 52 32.07 -26.37 2.50
C ASP A 52 33.51 -26.79 2.95
N GLU A 53 34.31 -25.79 3.31
CA GLU A 53 35.65 -26.04 3.88
C GLU A 53 35.62 -26.39 5.37
N GLY A 54 34.46 -26.29 6.02
CA GLY A 54 34.23 -26.58 7.42
C GLY A 54 33.89 -25.34 8.24
N LEU A 55 33.14 -25.56 9.32
CA LEU A 55 32.72 -24.53 10.25
C LEU A 55 33.79 -24.36 11.36
N CYS A 56 34.26 -23.14 11.58
CA CYS A 56 35.25 -22.86 12.63
C CYS A 56 34.57 -22.80 14.00
N ILE A 57 35.10 -23.58 14.97
CA ILE A 57 34.65 -23.62 16.37
C ILE A 57 35.65 -23.07 17.36
N GLY A 58 36.87 -22.77 16.90
CA GLY A 58 37.98 -22.34 17.76
C GLY A 58 39.32 -22.42 17.06
N SER A 59 40.37 -22.58 17.85
CA SER A 59 41.73 -22.71 17.37
C SER A 59 42.42 -23.99 17.86
N LEU A 60 43.22 -24.56 16.98
CA LEU A 60 44.14 -25.67 17.28
C LEU A 60 45.54 -25.11 17.49
N ASN A 61 46.04 -25.17 18.69
CA ASN A 61 47.29 -24.57 19.07
C ASN A 61 48.43 -25.60 19.15
N LEU A 62 49.56 -25.29 18.49
CA LEU A 62 50.86 -25.92 18.64
C LEU A 62 51.86 -24.89 19.21
N PRO A 63 53.04 -25.28 19.71
CA PRO A 63 53.98 -24.36 20.34
C PRO A 63 54.31 -23.11 19.54
N ASN A 64 54.25 -23.16 18.21
CA ASN A 64 54.59 -22.03 17.32
C ASN A 64 53.56 -21.75 16.21
N VAL A 65 52.42 -22.42 16.25
CA VAL A 65 51.39 -22.31 15.17
C VAL A 65 50.00 -22.40 15.77
N GLN A 66 49.15 -21.46 15.33
CA GLN A 66 47.73 -21.50 15.64
C GLN A 66 46.94 -21.70 14.35
N LEU A 67 46.11 -22.72 14.31
CA LEU A 67 45.30 -23.09 13.15
C LEU A 67 43.81 -23.02 13.53
N PRO A 68 42.89 -22.68 12.60
CA PRO A 68 41.48 -22.75 12.87
C PRO A 68 41.01 -24.19 13.07
N ALA A 69 40.18 -24.40 14.08
CA ALA A 69 39.52 -25.69 14.30
C ALA A 69 38.27 -25.78 13.41
N LEU A 70 38.46 -26.33 12.21
CA LEU A 70 37.39 -26.49 11.23
C LEU A 70 36.71 -27.85 11.36
N ILE A 71 35.40 -27.88 11.43
CA ILE A 71 34.56 -29.08 11.49
C ILE A 71 33.75 -29.22 10.22
N ASP A 72 33.84 -30.34 9.56
CA ASP A 72 32.96 -30.72 8.47
C ASP A 72 31.57 -31.03 9.03
N LEU A 73 30.57 -30.23 8.64
CA LEU A 73 29.21 -30.33 9.15
C LEU A 73 28.49 -31.62 8.73
N PHE A 74 28.80 -32.16 7.55
CA PHE A 74 28.17 -33.38 7.05
C PHE A 74 28.79 -34.66 7.64
N GLU A 75 30.09 -34.65 7.90
CA GLU A 75 30.81 -35.75 8.48
C GLU A 75 30.66 -35.82 10.03
N SER A 76 30.37 -34.69 10.68
CA SER A 76 30.33 -34.58 12.15
C SER A 76 29.17 -35.28 12.83
N LYS A 77 28.09 -35.58 12.08
CA LYS A 77 26.80 -36.09 12.61
C LYS A 77 26.21 -35.29 13.77
N GLY A 78 26.58 -33.98 13.85
CA GLY A 78 26.28 -33.08 14.94
C GLY A 78 27.39 -32.95 15.96
N LEU A 79 27.37 -31.83 16.70
CA LEU A 79 28.41 -31.50 17.73
C LEU A 79 27.80 -31.52 19.12
N CYS A 80 28.49 -32.20 20.06
CA CYS A 80 28.15 -32.18 21.48
C CYS A 80 29.29 -31.60 22.28
N PHE A 81 29.07 -30.48 22.95
CA PHE A 81 30.01 -29.78 23.81
C PHE A 81 29.76 -30.16 25.26
N LEU A 82 30.74 -30.83 25.87
CA LEU A 82 30.70 -31.25 27.28
C LEU A 82 31.29 -30.16 28.16
N TYR A 83 30.77 -29.99 29.38
CA TYR A 83 31.33 -29.11 30.37
C TYR A 83 31.26 -29.74 31.78
N ASP A 84 32.25 -29.45 32.64
CA ASP A 84 32.44 -30.03 33.97
C ASP A 84 32.51 -28.98 35.09
N SER A 85 32.43 -27.70 34.75
CA SER A 85 32.53 -26.59 35.64
C SER A 85 31.75 -25.38 35.10
N ASP A 86 31.45 -24.38 35.94
CA ASP A 86 30.80 -23.14 35.51
C ASP A 86 31.68 -22.33 34.57
N ASN A 87 32.99 -22.48 34.65
CA ASN A 87 33.92 -21.83 33.73
C ASN A 87 33.86 -22.48 32.36
N SER A 88 33.95 -23.82 32.27
CA SER A 88 33.81 -24.54 31.00
C SER A 88 32.40 -24.35 30.37
N ARG A 89 31.32 -24.24 31.20
CA ARG A 89 29.97 -23.89 30.76
C ARG A 89 29.93 -22.53 30.07
N ARG A 90 30.53 -21.50 30.68
CA ARG A 90 30.60 -20.15 30.06
C ARG A 90 31.35 -20.18 28.73
N THR A 91 32.46 -20.92 28.67
CA THR A 91 33.24 -21.07 27.43
C THR A 91 32.42 -21.75 26.34
N VAL A 92 31.73 -22.84 26.67
CA VAL A 92 30.88 -23.59 25.74
C VAL A 92 29.72 -22.69 25.22
N ASN A 93 29.04 -21.99 26.12
CA ASN A 93 27.92 -21.10 25.74
C ASN A 93 28.39 -19.97 24.83
N ALA A 94 29.55 -19.37 25.14
CA ALA A 94 30.16 -18.34 24.29
C ALA A 94 30.52 -18.87 22.88
N CYS A 95 31.07 -20.09 22.83
CA CYS A 95 31.40 -20.75 21.59
C CYS A 95 30.14 -21.07 20.73
N LEU A 96 29.09 -21.63 21.35
CA LEU A 96 27.82 -21.93 20.66
C LEU A 96 27.21 -20.66 20.06
N GLU A 97 27.20 -19.57 20.81
CA GLU A 97 26.66 -18.29 20.35
C GLU A 97 27.53 -17.70 19.22
N GLN A 98 28.86 -17.80 19.31
CA GLN A 98 29.79 -17.37 18.27
C GLN A 98 29.64 -18.20 16.97
N VAL A 99 29.41 -19.50 17.08
CA VAL A 99 29.14 -20.42 15.97
C VAL A 99 27.87 -20.04 15.27
N ALA A 100 26.81 -19.72 16.00
CA ALA A 100 25.54 -19.27 15.42
C ALA A 100 25.73 -17.97 14.62
N TRP A 101 26.49 -16.99 15.14
CA TRP A 101 26.82 -15.77 14.37
C TRP A 101 27.60 -16.07 13.09
N ARG A 102 28.58 -16.98 13.14
CA ARG A 102 29.33 -17.38 11.93
C ARG A 102 28.41 -17.97 10.86
N ILE A 103 27.52 -18.88 11.28
CA ILE A 103 26.55 -19.48 10.37
C ILE A 103 25.66 -18.39 9.72
N ALA A 104 25.14 -17.46 10.51
CA ALA A 104 24.30 -16.37 10.02
C ALA A 104 25.04 -15.42 9.05
N LEU A 105 26.35 -15.28 9.22
CA LEU A 105 27.19 -14.47 8.31
C LEU A 105 27.57 -15.22 7.03
N CYS A 106 27.79 -16.55 7.11
CA CYS A 106 28.24 -17.35 5.98
C CYS A 106 27.13 -17.78 5.03
N LEU A 107 25.90 -17.96 5.53
CA LEU A 107 24.80 -18.48 4.72
C LEU A 107 23.82 -17.38 4.27
N PRO A 108 23.24 -17.53 3.09
CA PRO A 108 22.09 -16.75 2.70
C PRO A 108 20.94 -16.95 3.71
N SER A 109 20.31 -15.85 4.13
CA SER A 109 19.25 -15.91 5.16
C SER A 109 18.05 -16.76 4.73
N GLU A 110 17.76 -16.81 3.43
CA GLU A 110 16.70 -17.62 2.85
C GLU A 110 16.95 -19.13 2.91
N LEU A 111 18.22 -19.54 3.01
CA LEU A 111 18.62 -20.94 3.13
C LEU A 111 18.95 -21.36 4.57
N CYS A 112 18.78 -20.47 5.56
CA CYS A 112 19.19 -20.69 6.93
C CYS A 112 17.96 -20.68 7.85
N GLU A 113 17.81 -21.73 8.65
CA GLU A 113 16.80 -21.86 9.68
C GLU A 113 17.47 -22.17 11.02
N PHE A 114 17.18 -21.39 12.05
CA PHE A 114 17.69 -21.61 13.41
C PHE A 114 16.55 -22.05 14.32
N VAL A 115 16.76 -23.16 15.01
CA VAL A 115 15.93 -23.62 16.12
C VAL A 115 16.78 -23.56 17.38
N VAL A 116 16.49 -22.63 18.27
CA VAL A 116 17.35 -22.32 19.41
C VAL A 116 16.57 -22.47 20.71
N TYR A 117 17.03 -23.35 21.61
CA TYR A 117 16.45 -23.52 22.92
C TYR A 117 17.48 -23.40 24.02
N ASN A 118 17.17 -22.51 24.96
CA ASN A 118 17.99 -22.36 26.17
C ASN A 118 17.33 -23.11 27.33
N GLY A 119 17.74 -24.34 27.57
CA GLY A 119 17.24 -25.20 28.66
C GLY A 119 17.59 -24.73 30.07
N GLY A 120 18.37 -23.64 30.17
CA GLY A 120 18.79 -23.06 31.45
C GLY A 120 17.99 -21.83 31.88
N ASN A 121 18.62 -20.95 32.63
CA ASN A 121 18.05 -19.66 32.98
C ASN A 121 17.99 -18.75 31.75
N PRO A 122 16.87 -18.07 31.52
CA PRO A 122 16.80 -17.03 30.48
C PRO A 122 17.94 -16.04 30.70
N GLY A 123 18.82 -15.90 29.75
CA GLY A 123 19.98 -15.00 29.85
C GLY A 123 21.37 -15.65 29.92
N ASP A 124 21.45 -16.96 30.05
CA ASP A 124 22.73 -17.65 30.13
C ASP A 124 23.43 -17.90 28.78
N CYS A 125 22.66 -18.05 27.70
CA CYS A 125 23.17 -18.32 26.35
C CYS A 125 22.28 -17.67 25.30
N PHE A 126 22.81 -17.42 24.10
CA PHE A 126 22.11 -16.91 22.90
C PHE A 126 21.47 -15.51 23.03
N ASN A 127 21.85 -14.71 24.03
CA ASN A 127 21.27 -13.37 24.22
C ASN A 127 21.57 -12.39 23.08
N SER A 128 22.74 -12.50 22.46
CA SER A 128 23.12 -11.63 21.36
C SER A 128 22.31 -11.93 20.08
N LEU A 129 21.90 -13.20 19.91
CA LEU A 129 21.09 -13.63 18.76
C LEU A 129 19.66 -13.06 18.77
N ASN A 130 19.16 -12.59 19.93
CA ASN A 130 17.88 -11.87 20.00
C ASN A 130 17.87 -10.59 19.15
N LYS A 131 19.02 -10.02 18.82
CA LYS A 131 19.16 -8.91 17.88
C LYS A 131 18.84 -9.33 16.44
N LEU A 132 19.20 -10.56 16.07
CA LEU A 132 18.86 -11.15 14.78
C LEU A 132 17.35 -11.35 14.63
N ASN A 133 16.67 -11.77 15.70
CA ASN A 133 15.23 -12.07 15.67
C ASN A 133 14.34 -10.82 15.48
N LYS A 134 14.69 -9.67 16.07
CA LYS A 134 13.81 -8.47 16.06
C LYS A 134 13.99 -7.54 14.87
N SER A 135 15.12 -7.54 14.21
CA SER A 135 15.44 -6.58 13.14
C SER A 135 15.70 -7.17 11.77
N LEU A 136 15.96 -8.47 11.68
CA LEU A 136 16.50 -9.11 10.47
C LEU A 136 15.56 -10.11 9.82
N PHE A 137 14.64 -10.72 10.56
CA PHE A 137 13.73 -11.72 10.06
C PHE A 137 12.30 -11.23 10.26
N THR A 138 11.87 -10.31 9.40
CA THR A 138 10.49 -9.78 9.38
C THR A 138 9.45 -10.82 8.95
N SER A 139 9.89 -11.96 8.39
CA SER A 139 9.06 -13.14 8.25
C SER A 139 9.46 -14.13 9.34
N SER A 140 8.56 -14.39 10.24
CA SER A 140 8.65 -15.16 11.47
C SER A 140 9.20 -16.59 11.37
N ASP A 141 9.61 -17.06 10.19
CA ASP A 141 9.80 -18.49 9.93
C ASP A 141 11.24 -18.97 9.93
N ASN A 142 12.24 -18.10 10.00
CA ASN A 142 13.64 -18.50 9.84
C ASN A 142 14.46 -18.57 11.14
N VAL A 143 14.00 -17.97 12.23
CA VAL A 143 14.68 -18.07 13.54
C VAL A 143 13.62 -18.30 14.61
N MET A 144 13.60 -19.52 15.12
CA MET A 144 12.71 -19.94 16.18
C MET A 144 13.48 -19.91 17.50
N PHE A 145 13.36 -18.79 18.24
CA PHE A 145 13.79 -18.74 19.63
C PHE A 145 12.64 -19.21 20.50
N ASP A 146 12.74 -20.43 20.99
CA ASP A 146 11.66 -20.99 21.79
C ASP A 146 11.64 -20.38 23.18
N ALA A 147 10.64 -19.58 23.42
CA ALA A 147 10.42 -18.94 24.70
C ALA A 147 10.02 -19.94 25.79
N ASN A 148 9.44 -21.09 25.39
CA ASN A 148 9.00 -22.13 26.31
C ASN A 148 9.18 -23.54 25.73
N ALA A 149 9.06 -24.54 26.62
CA ALA A 149 9.26 -25.94 26.27
C ALA A 149 8.22 -26.51 25.28
N GLU A 150 7.01 -25.95 25.24
CA GLU A 150 5.94 -26.41 24.35
C GLU A 150 6.21 -25.99 22.89
N GLU A 151 6.64 -24.76 22.67
CA GLU A 151 7.03 -24.26 21.35
C GLU A 151 8.21 -25.06 20.81
N PHE A 152 9.24 -25.25 21.63
CA PHE A 152 10.39 -26.07 21.24
C PHE A 152 9.99 -27.50 20.87
N THR A 153 9.07 -28.13 21.60
CA THR A 153 8.56 -29.48 21.28
C THR A 153 7.86 -29.49 19.92
N LYS A 154 7.07 -28.47 19.60
CA LYS A 154 6.41 -28.33 18.29
C LYS A 154 7.45 -28.20 17.17
N HIS A 155 8.47 -27.33 17.35
CA HIS A 155 9.52 -27.12 16.35
C HIS A 155 10.36 -28.38 16.12
N LEU A 156 10.77 -29.09 17.18
CA LEU A 156 11.44 -30.39 17.04
C LEU A 156 10.62 -31.40 16.24
N SER A 157 9.30 -31.42 16.47
CA SER A 157 8.40 -32.31 15.74
C SER A 157 8.31 -31.95 14.25
N LEU A 158 8.35 -30.65 13.90
CA LEU A 158 8.39 -30.18 12.51
C LEU A 158 9.72 -30.57 11.85
N VAL A 159 10.86 -30.29 12.49
CA VAL A 159 12.19 -30.68 12.01
C VAL A 159 12.25 -32.18 11.73
N TYR A 160 11.76 -33.01 12.67
CA TYR A 160 11.73 -34.47 12.47
C TYR A 160 10.87 -34.91 11.29
N LYS A 161 9.70 -34.29 11.08
CA LYS A 161 8.81 -34.58 9.95
C LYS A 161 9.42 -34.24 8.58
N GLU A 162 10.24 -33.20 8.52
CA GLU A 162 10.90 -32.77 7.29
C GLU A 162 12.10 -33.63 6.88
N LEU A 163 12.67 -34.40 7.80
CA LEU A 163 13.84 -35.25 7.50
C LEU A 163 13.56 -36.28 6.39
N ALA A 164 12.46 -37.02 6.50
CA ALA A 164 12.17 -38.11 5.56
C ALA A 164 11.96 -37.62 4.13
N PRO A 165 11.20 -36.56 3.86
CA PRO A 165 11.11 -35.96 2.54
C PRO A 165 12.45 -35.49 1.97
N ARG A 166 13.29 -34.84 2.78
CA ARG A 166 14.63 -34.38 2.36
C ARG A 166 15.56 -35.54 2.01
N ILE A 167 15.58 -36.59 2.84
CA ILE A 167 16.37 -37.81 2.58
C ILE A 167 15.90 -38.50 1.28
N SER A 168 14.59 -38.55 1.05
CA SER A 168 14.05 -39.12 -0.20
C SER A 168 14.51 -38.34 -1.43
N CYS A 169 14.39 -37.02 -1.41
CA CYS A 169 14.83 -36.16 -2.52
C CYS A 169 16.34 -36.31 -2.80
N ILE A 170 17.19 -36.44 -1.76
CA ILE A 170 18.63 -36.63 -1.91
C ILE A 170 18.91 -38.01 -2.53
N GLY A 171 18.21 -39.03 -2.07
CA GLY A 171 18.35 -40.43 -2.57
C GLY A 171 17.84 -40.58 -4.02
N ASP A 172 16.70 -40.04 -4.33
CA ASP A 172 16.09 -40.06 -5.66
C ASP A 172 16.96 -39.33 -6.70
N ALA A 173 17.69 -38.31 -6.29
CA ALA A 173 18.60 -37.55 -7.13
C ALA A 173 20.06 -38.10 -7.15
N GLU A 174 20.34 -39.22 -6.47
CA GLU A 174 21.66 -39.86 -6.35
C GLU A 174 22.76 -38.93 -5.76
N PHE A 175 22.40 -37.99 -4.88
CA PHE A 175 23.35 -37.10 -4.20
C PHE A 175 23.77 -37.67 -2.84
N SER A 176 24.94 -37.26 -2.35
CA SER A 176 25.45 -37.70 -1.04
C SER A 176 24.87 -36.88 0.13
N ASN A 177 24.47 -35.65 -0.09
CA ASN A 177 23.94 -34.76 0.93
C ASN A 177 23.15 -33.58 0.33
N LEU A 178 22.49 -32.80 1.18
CA LEU A 178 21.68 -31.66 0.79
C LEU A 178 22.47 -30.53 0.10
N TYR A 179 23.75 -30.38 0.41
CA TYR A 179 24.59 -29.36 -0.23
C TYR A 179 24.80 -29.66 -1.73
N GLU A 180 25.03 -30.90 -2.07
CA GLU A 180 25.16 -31.32 -3.46
C GLU A 180 23.86 -31.14 -4.23
N LEU A 181 22.72 -31.47 -3.60
CA LEU A 181 21.39 -31.25 -4.16
C LEU A 181 21.17 -29.74 -4.42
N ASN A 182 21.31 -28.90 -3.40
CA ASN A 182 21.11 -27.45 -3.50
C ASN A 182 22.05 -26.74 -4.49
N ARG A 183 23.22 -27.33 -4.77
CA ARG A 183 24.18 -26.77 -5.73
C ARG A 183 23.79 -27.02 -7.19
N ARG A 184 23.05 -28.11 -7.47
CA ARG A 184 22.62 -28.46 -8.83
C ARG A 184 21.24 -27.94 -9.18
N GLU A 185 20.35 -27.82 -8.19
CA GLU A 185 19.03 -27.27 -8.36
C GLU A 185 19.11 -25.73 -8.60
N GLY A 186 18.17 -25.19 -9.36
CA GLY A 186 18.02 -23.75 -9.53
C GLY A 186 17.67 -23.05 -8.21
N ASP A 187 17.78 -21.74 -8.14
CA ASP A 187 17.60 -20.95 -6.92
C ASP A 187 16.21 -21.16 -6.28
N ASP A 188 15.21 -21.56 -7.04
CA ASP A 188 13.82 -21.70 -6.60
C ASP A 188 13.47 -23.04 -5.93
N ALA A 189 14.38 -24.06 -6.01
CA ALA A 189 14.16 -25.41 -5.51
C ALA A 189 15.03 -25.79 -4.30
N LYS A 190 15.80 -24.85 -3.74
CA LYS A 190 16.73 -25.14 -2.65
C LYS A 190 16.03 -25.37 -1.32
N PHE A 191 16.44 -26.45 -0.63
CA PHE A 191 16.01 -26.72 0.74
C PHE A 191 16.83 -25.87 1.74
N LYS A 192 16.16 -25.44 2.83
CA LYS A 192 16.82 -24.75 3.93
C LYS A 192 17.71 -25.68 4.75
N TYR A 193 18.82 -25.17 5.26
CA TYR A 193 19.64 -25.82 6.28
C TYR A 193 19.10 -25.44 7.65
N THR A 194 18.86 -26.44 8.50
CA THR A 194 18.33 -26.25 9.84
C THR A 194 19.44 -26.42 10.88
N PHE A 195 19.70 -25.37 11.66
CA PHE A 195 20.67 -25.37 12.73
C PHE A 195 19.98 -25.44 14.08
N LEU A 196 20.08 -26.63 14.72
CA LEU A 196 19.46 -26.92 16.02
C LEU A 196 20.43 -26.67 17.17
N PHE A 197 20.21 -25.60 17.92
CA PHE A 197 21.01 -25.23 19.08
C PHE A 197 20.28 -25.55 20.38
N VAL A 198 20.88 -26.40 21.22
CA VAL A 198 20.33 -26.78 22.52
C VAL A 198 21.38 -26.53 23.59
N SER A 199 21.14 -25.52 24.42
CA SER A 199 21.96 -25.27 25.59
C SER A 199 21.48 -26.15 26.75
N ASP A 200 22.37 -27.00 27.29
CA ASP A 200 22.13 -27.88 28.45
C ASP A 200 21.05 -28.97 28.20
N PHE A 201 21.45 -30.00 27.47
CA PHE A 201 20.59 -31.17 27.16
C PHE A 201 20.02 -31.87 28.40
N THR A 202 20.68 -31.74 29.57
CA THR A 202 20.22 -32.39 30.81
C THR A 202 18.88 -31.81 31.29
N ARG A 203 18.60 -30.55 30.97
CA ARG A 203 17.42 -29.78 31.44
C ARG A 203 16.21 -29.82 30.55
N ILE A 204 16.30 -30.38 29.35
CA ILE A 204 15.15 -30.52 28.46
C ILE A 204 14.27 -31.70 28.86
N THR A 205 13.01 -31.73 28.41
CA THR A 205 12.07 -32.79 28.79
C THR A 205 12.43 -34.13 28.14
N GLU A 206 11.96 -35.23 28.72
CA GLU A 206 12.19 -36.58 28.16
C GLU A 206 11.61 -36.76 26.75
N GLU A 207 10.51 -36.10 26.43
CA GLU A 207 9.92 -36.09 25.09
C GLU A 207 10.84 -35.39 24.07
N GLN A 208 11.38 -34.23 24.44
CA GLN A 208 12.33 -33.49 23.62
C GLN A 208 13.63 -34.29 23.42
N LYS A 209 14.16 -34.90 24.47
CA LYS A 209 15.33 -35.78 24.37
C LYS A 209 15.09 -36.90 23.36
N ARG A 210 13.95 -37.62 23.46
CA ARG A 210 13.58 -38.70 22.52
C ARG A 210 13.47 -38.20 21.10
N THR A 211 12.93 -37.01 20.87
CA THR A 211 12.81 -36.46 19.52
C THR A 211 14.17 -36.09 18.94
N ILE A 212 15.07 -35.49 19.73
CA ILE A 212 16.44 -35.19 19.28
C ILE A 212 17.19 -36.50 18.97
N VAL A 213 17.02 -37.54 19.76
CA VAL A 213 17.61 -38.87 19.47
C VAL A 213 17.13 -39.41 18.13
N LYS A 214 15.85 -39.30 17.83
CA LYS A 214 15.30 -39.71 16.53
C LYS A 214 15.91 -38.89 15.39
N ILE A 215 16.04 -37.58 15.56
CA ILE A 215 16.66 -36.68 14.56
C ILE A 215 18.11 -37.13 14.28
N VAL A 216 18.94 -37.25 15.32
CA VAL A 216 20.35 -37.64 15.17
C VAL A 216 20.50 -39.05 14.61
N SER A 217 19.62 -39.99 15.00
CA SER A 217 19.62 -41.36 14.49
C SER A 217 19.25 -41.49 13.03
N ALA A 218 18.54 -40.51 12.45
CA ALA A 218 18.11 -40.50 11.06
C ALA A 218 19.13 -39.89 10.09
N ASP A 219 20.44 -39.84 10.45
CA ASP A 219 21.50 -39.22 9.64
C ASP A 219 21.14 -37.76 9.22
N CYS A 220 20.70 -36.97 10.21
CA CYS A 220 20.16 -35.65 10.02
C CYS A 220 21.10 -34.69 9.26
N THR A 221 22.42 -34.79 9.46
CA THR A 221 23.39 -33.90 8.82
C THR A 221 23.40 -34.04 7.30
N LYS A 222 23.17 -35.24 6.75
CA LYS A 222 23.04 -35.44 5.32
C LYS A 222 21.83 -34.69 4.73
N SER A 223 20.74 -34.60 5.51
CA SER A 223 19.52 -33.85 5.13
C SER A 223 19.59 -32.36 5.46
N GLY A 224 20.75 -31.86 5.86
CA GLY A 224 20.96 -30.43 6.16
C GLY A 224 20.46 -29.99 7.54
N VAL A 225 20.26 -30.89 8.48
CA VAL A 225 19.93 -30.59 9.88
C VAL A 225 21.14 -30.79 10.75
N PHE A 226 21.66 -29.76 11.37
CA PHE A 226 22.90 -29.73 12.13
C PHE A 226 22.67 -29.47 13.61
N PRO A 227 22.73 -30.49 14.51
CA PRO A 227 22.60 -30.31 15.94
C PRO A 227 23.88 -29.80 16.58
N PHE A 228 23.73 -28.77 17.42
CA PHE A 228 24.76 -28.23 18.33
C PHE A 228 24.22 -28.30 19.76
N ILE A 229 24.73 -29.20 20.56
CA ILE A 229 24.17 -29.54 21.86
C ILE A 229 25.24 -29.32 22.94
N SER A 230 24.89 -28.74 24.09
CA SER A 230 25.77 -28.79 25.26
C SER A 230 25.24 -29.74 26.34
N LEU A 231 26.15 -30.37 27.12
CA LEU A 231 25.82 -31.36 28.13
C LEU A 231 26.64 -31.13 29.40
N ASP A 232 25.96 -31.07 30.55
CA ASP A 232 26.61 -31.00 31.88
C ASP A 232 27.09 -32.38 32.32
N MET A 233 28.39 -32.53 32.50
CA MET A 233 28.99 -33.77 33.00
C MET A 233 28.86 -33.96 34.49
N ARG A 234 28.50 -32.94 35.27
CA ARG A 234 28.36 -32.98 36.72
C ARG A 234 27.04 -33.57 37.18
N ASP A 235 26.05 -33.63 36.31
CA ASP A 235 24.72 -34.12 36.64
C ASP A 235 24.73 -35.66 36.79
N ASP A 236 25.00 -36.13 38.00
CA ASP A 236 25.03 -37.56 38.36
C ASP A 236 23.65 -38.24 38.31
N SER A 237 22.57 -37.46 38.15
CA SER A 237 21.22 -38.01 38.05
C SER A 237 21.04 -38.92 36.84
N GLU A 238 21.85 -38.78 35.80
CA GLU A 238 21.86 -39.65 34.61
C GLU A 238 22.77 -40.88 34.71
N LYS A 239 23.63 -40.96 35.74
CA LYS A 239 24.42 -42.17 36.03
C LYS A 239 23.58 -43.30 36.66
N SER A 240 22.28 -43.07 36.90
CA SER A 240 21.40 -44.13 37.37
C SER A 240 21.21 -45.16 36.25
N TYR A 241 21.77 -46.33 36.40
CA TYR A 241 21.76 -47.47 35.47
C TYR A 241 20.38 -48.02 35.08
N SER A 242 19.33 -47.30 35.32
CA SER A 242 17.96 -47.68 35.03
C SER A 242 17.31 -46.92 33.87
N LYS A 243 18.04 -46.01 33.17
CA LYS A 243 17.50 -45.25 32.05
C LYS A 243 17.86 -45.81 30.67
N PRO A 244 17.06 -45.60 29.62
CA PRO A 244 17.19 -46.28 28.35
C PRO A 244 18.54 -46.04 27.68
N LEU A 245 19.07 -47.09 27.11
CA LEU A 245 20.33 -47.17 26.35
C LEU A 245 20.43 -46.17 25.19
N ASP A 246 19.31 -45.61 24.78
CA ASP A 246 19.15 -44.81 23.56
C ASP A 246 19.91 -43.48 23.56
N TYR A 247 20.03 -42.78 24.70
CA TYR A 247 20.75 -41.50 24.77
C TYR A 247 22.25 -41.66 24.61
N TYR A 248 22.83 -42.73 25.19
CA TYR A 248 24.26 -43.03 25.03
C TYR A 248 24.60 -43.36 23.57
N LEU A 249 23.75 -44.08 22.86
CA LEU A 249 23.92 -44.40 21.45
C LEU A 249 23.92 -43.17 20.55
N MET A 250 23.14 -42.11 20.90
CA MET A 250 23.18 -40.85 20.20
C MET A 250 24.53 -40.16 20.35
N PHE A 251 25.04 -40.04 21.59
CA PHE A 251 26.33 -39.40 21.86
C PHE A 251 27.50 -40.14 21.24
N ASP A 252 27.44 -41.50 21.17
CA ASP A 252 28.43 -42.27 20.45
C ASP A 252 28.46 -42.04 18.95
N ARG A 253 27.39 -41.45 18.38
CA ARG A 253 27.33 -41.08 16.97
C ARG A 253 27.78 -39.64 16.68
N MET A 254 27.63 -38.74 17.63
CA MET A 254 28.02 -37.33 17.50
C MET A 254 29.51 -37.12 17.69
N THR A 255 30.06 -36.06 17.15
CA THR A 255 31.39 -35.57 17.52
C THR A 255 31.32 -34.90 18.87
N LEU A 256 32.08 -35.46 19.85
CA LEU A 256 32.10 -34.94 21.22
C LEU A 256 33.34 -34.09 21.49
N LEU A 257 33.15 -33.03 22.24
CA LEU A 257 34.20 -32.10 22.70
C LEU A 257 34.27 -32.13 24.21
N PHE A 258 35.34 -32.72 24.77
CA PHE A 258 35.56 -32.92 26.22
C PHE A 258 36.43 -31.84 26.81
N PRO A 259 36.04 -31.23 27.94
CA PRO A 259 36.93 -30.37 28.70
C PRO A 259 37.98 -31.20 29.48
N LYS A 260 39.20 -30.67 29.54
CA LYS A 260 40.26 -31.14 30.44
C LYS A 260 41.08 -29.93 30.86
N GLY A 261 40.71 -29.33 32.01
CA GLY A 261 41.20 -28.02 32.42
C GLY A 261 40.73 -26.94 31.42
N ASP A 262 41.67 -26.14 30.91
CA ASP A 262 41.36 -25.05 29.93
C ASP A 262 41.42 -25.52 28.47
N ARG A 263 41.41 -26.83 28.22
CA ARG A 263 41.56 -27.41 26.88
C ARG A 263 40.40 -28.35 26.56
N TYR A 264 40.15 -28.52 25.27
CA TYR A 264 39.15 -29.45 24.77
C TYR A 264 39.79 -30.55 23.93
N TYR A 265 39.16 -31.72 23.92
CA TYR A 265 39.58 -32.89 23.19
C TYR A 265 38.45 -33.46 22.40
N PHE A 266 38.76 -33.99 21.21
CA PHE A 266 37.79 -34.62 20.34
C PHE A 266 37.62 -36.10 20.64
N LYS A 267 36.36 -36.57 20.51
CA LYS A 267 36.03 -38.00 20.41
C LYS A 267 34.98 -38.18 19.29
N ASN A 268 35.11 -39.27 18.54
CA ASN A 268 34.27 -39.60 17.39
C ASN A 268 34.39 -38.57 16.24
N SER A 269 35.46 -37.86 16.10
CA SER A 269 35.68 -36.90 14.99
C SER A 269 36.14 -37.58 13.69
N GLY A 270 36.31 -38.91 13.69
CA GLY A 270 36.88 -39.65 12.58
C GLY A 270 38.43 -39.66 12.57
N ASN A 271 39.07 -38.70 13.26
CA ASN A 271 40.53 -38.57 13.35
C ASN A 271 40.99 -38.10 14.73
N ASP A 272 40.43 -38.70 15.80
CA ASP A 272 40.67 -38.31 17.17
C ASP A 272 42.16 -38.30 17.56
N GLU A 273 42.92 -39.30 17.12
CA GLU A 273 44.36 -39.39 17.41
C GLU A 273 45.16 -38.20 16.86
N LEU A 274 44.78 -37.73 15.66
CA LEU A 274 45.41 -36.60 15.01
C LEU A 274 44.97 -35.27 15.64
N MET A 275 43.66 -35.10 15.80
CA MET A 275 43.07 -33.87 16.33
C MET A 275 43.51 -33.60 17.78
N ASN A 276 43.62 -34.65 18.58
CA ASN A 276 44.04 -34.55 20.00
C ASN A 276 45.56 -34.35 20.19
N ARG A 277 46.37 -34.35 19.14
CA ARG A 277 47.76 -33.88 19.20
C ARG A 277 47.87 -32.36 19.33
N PHE A 278 46.80 -31.64 18.95
CA PHE A 278 46.68 -30.20 19.11
C PHE A 278 45.92 -29.83 20.37
N VAL A 279 46.16 -28.64 20.84
CA VAL A 279 45.39 -28.07 21.96
C VAL A 279 44.23 -27.32 21.35
N LEU A 280 43.01 -27.86 21.46
CA LEU A 280 41.81 -27.18 21.07
C LEU A 280 41.41 -26.11 22.11
N GLN A 281 41.33 -24.90 21.67
CA GLN A 281 40.77 -23.79 22.42
C GLN A 281 39.48 -23.31 21.70
N LEU A 282 38.34 -23.35 22.38
CA LEU A 282 37.08 -22.89 21.87
C LEU A 282 37.08 -21.36 21.75
N ASP A 283 36.40 -20.84 20.74
CA ASP A 283 36.27 -19.40 20.55
C ASP A 283 35.34 -18.76 21.59
N GLY A 284 35.72 -17.59 22.05
CA GLY A 284 34.89 -16.73 22.87
C GLY A 284 33.88 -15.92 21.99
N LEU A 285 32.86 -15.39 22.65
CA LEU A 285 31.91 -14.50 22.00
C LEU A 285 32.56 -13.16 21.67
N SER A 286 32.37 -12.68 20.46
CA SER A 286 32.83 -11.36 19.99
C SER A 286 32.17 -10.21 20.76
N ASN A 287 32.80 -9.04 20.76
CA ASN A 287 32.30 -7.87 21.47
C ASN A 287 30.96 -7.35 20.88
N ARG A 288 30.28 -6.48 21.66
CA ARG A 288 28.94 -5.98 21.26
C ARG A 288 28.95 -5.08 20.04
N GLU A 289 30.05 -4.40 19.77
CA GLU A 289 30.18 -3.50 18.61
C GLU A 289 30.25 -4.31 17.32
N LEU A 290 31.07 -5.34 17.27
CA LEU A 290 31.14 -6.30 16.15
C LEU A 290 29.80 -7.02 15.91
N GLN A 291 29.12 -7.45 16.97
CA GLN A 291 27.79 -8.06 16.84
C GLN A 291 26.76 -7.11 16.24
N HIS A 292 26.86 -5.81 16.54
CA HIS A 292 25.98 -4.80 15.94
C HIS A 292 26.29 -4.60 14.46
N GLU A 293 27.57 -4.51 14.12
CA GLU A 293 28.02 -4.40 12.72
C GLU A 293 27.61 -5.63 11.90
N TRP A 294 27.73 -6.82 12.46
CA TRP A 294 27.27 -8.06 11.82
C TRP A 294 25.76 -8.07 11.61
N ALA A 295 24.99 -7.63 12.61
CA ALA A 295 23.54 -7.53 12.49
C ALA A 295 23.12 -6.57 11.37
N GLU A 296 23.76 -5.41 11.26
CA GLU A 296 23.49 -4.46 10.17
C GLU A 296 23.94 -5.00 8.79
N THR A 297 25.07 -5.73 8.74
CA THR A 297 25.51 -6.39 7.51
C THR A 297 24.53 -7.45 7.04
N ILE A 298 24.04 -8.31 7.94
CA ILE A 298 23.06 -9.34 7.61
C ILE A 298 21.75 -8.67 7.17
N LYS A 299 21.31 -7.62 7.87
CA LYS A 299 20.12 -6.85 7.51
C LYS A 299 20.23 -6.26 6.12
N HIS A 300 21.35 -5.62 5.81
CA HIS A 300 21.58 -5.06 4.46
C HIS A 300 21.56 -6.13 3.38
N ARG A 301 22.15 -7.32 3.65
CA ARG A 301 22.10 -8.47 2.74
C ARG A 301 20.68 -8.99 2.54
N ILE A 302 19.89 -9.08 3.60
CA ILE A 302 18.49 -9.50 3.54
C ILE A 302 17.69 -8.49 2.72
N GLU A 303 17.87 -7.19 2.97
CA GLU A 303 17.21 -6.13 2.21
C GLU A 303 17.61 -6.19 0.72
N LYS A 304 18.88 -6.41 0.42
CA LYS A 304 19.39 -6.55 -0.96
C LYS A 304 18.91 -7.85 -1.63
N ALA A 305 18.92 -8.98 -0.92
CA ALA A 305 18.46 -10.28 -1.43
C ALA A 305 16.93 -10.39 -1.49
N SER A 306 16.20 -9.64 -0.66
CA SER A 306 14.73 -9.62 -0.67
C SER A 306 14.13 -8.87 -1.87
N VAL A 307 14.94 -8.11 -2.60
CA VAL A 307 14.56 -7.45 -3.86
C VAL A 307 15.16 -8.27 -5.01
N VAL A 308 14.42 -9.27 -5.45
CA VAL A 308 14.73 -9.91 -6.74
C VAL A 308 14.36 -8.89 -7.80
N SER A 309 15.33 -8.12 -8.25
CA SER A 309 15.10 -7.08 -9.25
C SER A 309 15.38 -7.59 -10.65
N VAL A 310 14.41 -7.44 -11.54
CA VAL A 310 14.56 -7.65 -12.97
C VAL A 310 14.42 -6.30 -13.64
N ASP A 311 15.52 -5.74 -14.15
CA ASP A 311 15.45 -4.51 -14.93
C ASP A 311 15.26 -4.86 -16.41
N ILE A 312 14.07 -4.60 -16.93
CA ILE A 312 13.71 -4.89 -18.34
C ILE A 312 13.89 -3.68 -19.24
N ARG A 313 14.37 -2.52 -18.73
CA ARG A 313 14.50 -1.29 -19.52
C ARG A 313 15.38 -1.44 -20.73
N GLU A 314 16.53 -2.06 -20.58
CA GLU A 314 17.49 -2.23 -21.68
C GLU A 314 16.97 -3.11 -22.81
N LYS A 315 16.09 -4.08 -22.51
CA LYS A 315 15.56 -5.03 -23.49
C LYS A 315 14.22 -4.56 -24.08
N GLU A 316 13.31 -4.06 -23.26
CA GLU A 316 11.92 -3.84 -23.61
C GLU A 316 11.54 -2.35 -23.73
N LEU A 317 12.17 -1.47 -22.92
CA LEU A 317 11.78 -0.07 -22.81
C LEU A 317 12.89 0.86 -23.33
N THR A 318 13.24 0.68 -24.60
CA THR A 318 14.27 1.48 -25.26
C THR A 318 13.66 2.68 -25.99
N ALA A 319 14.50 3.61 -26.44
CA ALA A 319 14.03 4.75 -27.23
C ALA A 319 13.34 4.33 -28.56
N THR A 320 13.69 3.16 -29.10
CA THR A 320 13.09 2.61 -30.32
C THR A 320 11.74 1.95 -30.09
N THR A 321 11.46 1.50 -28.87
CA THR A 321 10.18 0.89 -28.49
C THR A 321 9.16 1.90 -27.98
N LEU A 322 9.57 3.16 -27.74
CA LEU A 322 8.68 4.22 -27.27
C LEU A 322 7.58 4.50 -28.31
N TRP A 323 6.32 4.13 -27.93
CA TRP A 323 5.12 4.22 -28.76
C TRP A 323 5.22 3.43 -30.07
N SER A 324 5.81 2.25 -30.02
CA SER A 324 5.99 1.37 -31.17
C SER A 324 4.91 0.30 -31.33
N ARG A 325 4.11 0.05 -30.26
CA ARG A 325 3.09 -1.00 -30.28
C ARG A 325 1.71 -0.47 -30.63
N SER A 326 0.92 -1.27 -31.36
CA SER A 326 -0.50 -1.01 -31.61
C SER A 326 -1.38 -1.85 -30.70
N SER A 327 -2.43 -1.22 -30.16
CA SER A 327 -3.43 -1.85 -29.32
C SER A 327 -4.57 -2.53 -30.10
N LYS A 328 -4.49 -2.56 -31.43
CA LYS A 328 -5.54 -3.11 -32.30
C LYS A 328 -6.03 -4.49 -31.86
N PHE A 329 -5.10 -5.41 -31.55
CA PHE A 329 -5.41 -6.79 -31.18
C PHE A 329 -5.31 -7.05 -29.67
N GLY A 330 -5.24 -6.01 -28.85
CA GLY A 330 -5.13 -6.12 -27.43
C GLY A 330 -3.93 -5.36 -26.87
N LEU A 331 -3.62 -5.62 -25.60
CA LEU A 331 -2.45 -5.07 -24.91
C LEU A 331 -1.52 -6.21 -24.51
N ASP A 332 -0.25 -6.02 -24.74
CA ASP A 332 0.83 -6.93 -24.35
C ASP A 332 1.89 -6.11 -23.63
N ILE A 333 1.99 -6.26 -22.29
CA ILE A 333 2.74 -5.39 -21.42
C ILE A 333 3.77 -6.24 -20.65
N PRO A 334 5.07 -6.06 -20.87
CA PRO A 334 6.10 -6.77 -20.11
C PRO A 334 6.08 -6.29 -18.66
N ILE A 335 5.94 -7.22 -17.73
CA ILE A 335 5.82 -6.93 -16.29
C ILE A 335 6.95 -7.55 -15.45
N GLY A 336 7.81 -8.35 -16.08
CA GLY A 336 8.90 -9.03 -15.39
C GLY A 336 9.48 -10.18 -16.20
N SER A 337 10.01 -11.21 -15.53
CA SER A 337 10.57 -12.40 -16.17
C SER A 337 10.17 -13.69 -15.47
N ILE A 338 10.02 -14.75 -16.24
CA ILE A 338 9.87 -16.13 -15.78
C ILE A 338 11.25 -16.75 -15.58
N SER A 339 12.15 -16.51 -16.51
CA SER A 339 13.54 -17.00 -16.49
C SER A 339 14.50 -15.92 -17.00
N SER A 340 15.81 -16.21 -17.07
CA SER A 340 16.80 -15.29 -17.62
C SER A 340 16.59 -14.96 -19.11
N SER A 341 15.87 -15.82 -19.84
CA SER A 341 15.60 -15.70 -21.28
C SER A 341 14.15 -15.44 -21.63
N GLU A 342 13.21 -15.55 -20.68
CA GLU A 342 11.78 -15.47 -20.91
C GLU A 342 11.12 -14.39 -20.08
N ASN A 343 10.46 -13.44 -20.73
CA ASN A 343 9.73 -12.37 -20.09
C ASN A 343 8.34 -12.84 -19.65
N MET A 344 7.83 -12.25 -18.57
CA MET A 344 6.42 -12.32 -18.21
C MET A 344 5.68 -11.11 -18.74
N ASN A 345 4.68 -11.33 -19.55
CA ASN A 345 3.82 -10.29 -20.10
C ASN A 345 2.39 -10.36 -19.53
N LEU A 346 1.86 -9.21 -19.18
CA LEU A 346 0.44 -9.02 -18.88
C LEU A 346 -0.29 -8.83 -20.21
N GLU A 347 -1.13 -9.79 -20.60
CA GLU A 347 -1.85 -9.74 -21.85
C GLU A 347 -3.35 -9.48 -21.65
N PHE A 348 -3.89 -8.53 -22.39
CA PHE A 348 -5.32 -8.35 -22.61
C PHE A 348 -5.62 -8.63 -24.09
N SER A 349 -5.98 -9.87 -24.42
CA SER A 349 -6.15 -10.31 -25.80
C SER A 349 -7.54 -10.88 -26.06
N PRO A 350 -8.30 -10.34 -27.04
CA PRO A 350 -9.60 -10.85 -27.39
C PRO A 350 -9.57 -12.02 -28.40
N GLN A 351 -8.46 -12.30 -29.07
CA GLN A 351 -8.39 -13.18 -30.24
C GLN A 351 -7.64 -14.50 -30.06
N ARG A 352 -6.93 -14.72 -28.95
CA ARG A 352 -6.28 -16.00 -28.68
C ARG A 352 -7.25 -16.98 -28.02
N ASP A 353 -6.95 -18.27 -28.06
CA ASP A 353 -7.71 -19.33 -27.38
C ASP A 353 -7.98 -19.03 -25.90
N SER A 354 -7.21 -18.13 -25.32
CA SER A 354 -7.31 -17.61 -23.98
C SER A 354 -7.70 -16.12 -24.00
N THR A 355 -8.99 -15.83 -24.06
CA THR A 355 -9.47 -14.44 -24.00
C THR A 355 -9.33 -13.85 -22.60
N ILE A 356 -8.38 -12.97 -22.39
CA ILE A 356 -8.21 -12.20 -21.15
C ILE A 356 -8.74 -10.77 -21.35
N VAL A 357 -9.76 -10.40 -20.59
CA VAL A 357 -10.39 -9.07 -20.67
C VAL A 357 -10.13 -8.25 -19.44
N HIS A 358 -10.21 -8.86 -18.28
CA HIS A 358 -10.08 -8.23 -16.98
C HIS A 358 -9.11 -9.02 -16.11
N GLY A 359 -8.44 -8.35 -15.19
CA GLY A 359 -7.46 -8.93 -14.29
C GLY A 359 -7.68 -8.57 -12.82
N LEU A 360 -7.24 -9.45 -11.94
CA LEU A 360 -7.26 -9.29 -10.49
C LEU A 360 -5.85 -9.48 -9.93
N ILE A 361 -5.42 -8.54 -9.08
CA ILE A 361 -4.13 -8.59 -8.37
C ILE A 361 -4.38 -8.69 -6.87
N GLY A 362 -3.83 -9.72 -6.23
CA GLY A 362 -3.85 -9.90 -4.78
C GLY A 362 -2.46 -9.80 -4.16
N GLY A 363 -2.35 -9.20 -2.97
CA GLY A 363 -1.10 -9.17 -2.23
C GLY A 363 -1.18 -8.32 -0.99
N THR A 364 -0.57 -8.77 0.11
CA THR A 364 -0.53 -8.05 1.38
C THR A 364 0.35 -6.81 1.34
N THR A 365 0.26 -5.97 2.36
CA THR A 365 1.16 -4.82 2.53
C THR A 365 2.62 -5.26 2.48
N GLY A 366 3.44 -4.58 1.66
CA GLY A 366 4.87 -4.91 1.51
C GLY A 366 5.17 -6.04 0.51
N SER A 367 4.17 -6.70 -0.09
CA SER A 367 4.38 -7.74 -1.10
C SER A 367 4.95 -7.21 -2.43
N GLY A 368 4.85 -5.90 -2.69
CA GLY A 368 5.24 -5.26 -3.95
C GLY A 368 4.08 -4.91 -4.88
N LYS A 369 2.83 -4.98 -4.42
CA LYS A 369 1.63 -4.69 -5.21
C LYS A 369 1.69 -3.32 -5.91
N SER A 370 2.04 -2.26 -5.17
CA SER A 370 2.19 -0.91 -5.75
C SER A 370 3.31 -0.86 -6.79
N THR A 371 4.43 -1.57 -6.58
CA THR A 371 5.53 -1.66 -7.54
C THR A 371 5.04 -2.28 -8.85
N LEU A 372 4.36 -3.42 -8.78
CA LEU A 372 3.79 -4.08 -9.96
C LEU A 372 2.77 -3.20 -10.70
N LEU A 373 1.92 -2.47 -9.97
CA LEU A 373 0.98 -1.52 -10.59
C LEU A 373 1.72 -0.37 -11.29
N HIS A 374 2.80 0.14 -10.70
CA HIS A 374 3.65 1.13 -11.32
C HIS A 374 4.31 0.60 -12.61
N ASP A 375 4.82 -0.63 -12.59
CA ASP A 375 5.39 -1.28 -13.78
C ASP A 375 4.36 -1.41 -14.90
N ILE A 376 3.16 -1.88 -14.58
CA ILE A 376 2.08 -2.02 -15.57
C ILE A 376 1.74 -0.69 -16.22
N ILE A 377 1.57 0.38 -15.42
CA ILE A 377 1.21 1.71 -15.92
C ILE A 377 2.33 2.27 -16.80
N ILE A 378 3.57 2.27 -16.30
CA ILE A 378 4.67 2.95 -16.99
C ILE A 378 5.13 2.18 -18.24
N ASN A 379 5.18 0.84 -18.18
CA ASN A 379 5.60 0.01 -19.31
C ASN A 379 4.56 0.08 -20.44
N SER A 380 3.28 0.06 -20.11
CA SER A 380 2.25 0.22 -21.12
C SER A 380 2.22 1.65 -21.71
N ALA A 381 2.42 2.69 -20.91
CA ALA A 381 2.52 4.06 -21.39
C ALA A 381 3.78 4.31 -22.25
N TRP A 382 4.85 3.53 -22.01
CA TRP A 382 6.04 3.56 -22.86
C TRP A 382 5.77 2.94 -24.23
N LEU A 383 5.11 1.80 -24.25
CA LEU A 383 4.95 1.01 -25.47
C LEU A 383 3.82 1.48 -26.37
N TYR A 384 2.73 2.02 -25.80
CA TYR A 384 1.55 2.48 -26.54
C TYR A 384 1.45 4.00 -26.48
N SER A 385 1.03 4.64 -27.57
CA SER A 385 0.73 6.09 -27.58
C SER A 385 -0.60 6.40 -26.88
N PRO A 386 -0.89 7.67 -26.53
CA PRO A 386 -2.19 8.07 -25.99
C PRO A 386 -3.38 7.82 -26.94
N ASP A 387 -3.14 7.71 -28.25
CA ASP A 387 -4.15 7.34 -29.24
C ASP A 387 -4.47 5.84 -29.24
N GLU A 388 -3.55 5.03 -28.70
CA GLU A 388 -3.69 3.57 -28.58
C GLU A 388 -4.21 3.15 -27.20
N LEU A 389 -3.77 3.83 -26.13
CA LEU A 389 -4.06 3.46 -24.76
C LEU A 389 -4.30 4.69 -23.87
N GLN A 390 -5.38 4.66 -23.10
CA GLN A 390 -5.69 5.65 -22.08
C GLN A 390 -5.92 5.00 -20.72
N PHE A 391 -5.65 5.73 -19.64
CA PHE A 391 -5.81 5.24 -18.26
C PHE A 391 -6.94 5.93 -17.52
N ILE A 392 -7.63 5.15 -16.70
CA ILE A 392 -8.47 5.60 -15.59
C ILE A 392 -7.85 4.99 -14.33
N LEU A 393 -7.31 5.84 -13.46
CA LEU A 393 -6.56 5.43 -12.27
C LEU A 393 -7.30 5.85 -11.00
N LEU A 394 -7.73 4.87 -10.20
CA LEU A 394 -8.43 5.09 -8.92
C LEU A 394 -7.63 4.50 -7.78
N ASP A 395 -7.38 5.31 -6.75
CA ASP A 395 -6.70 4.90 -5.52
C ASP A 395 -7.59 5.20 -4.31
N PHE A 396 -7.96 4.16 -3.56
CA PHE A 396 -8.85 4.26 -2.40
C PHE A 396 -8.11 4.36 -1.06
N LYS A 397 -6.79 4.23 -1.04
CA LYS A 397 -6.02 4.18 0.20
C LYS A 397 -4.92 5.20 0.29
N SER A 398 -4.19 5.40 -0.80
CA SER A 398 -2.95 6.14 -0.81
C SER A 398 -2.88 7.13 -1.97
N VAL A 399 -1.85 7.98 -1.97
CA VAL A 399 -1.54 8.92 -3.05
C VAL A 399 -0.55 8.32 -4.07
N GLU A 400 -0.53 7.00 -4.23
CA GLU A 400 0.46 6.31 -5.07
C GLU A 400 0.42 6.76 -6.53
N PHE A 401 -0.77 6.89 -7.09
CA PHE A 401 -0.92 7.26 -8.50
C PHE A 401 -0.72 8.75 -8.79
N GLY A 402 -0.50 9.59 -7.77
CA GLY A 402 -0.31 11.04 -7.94
C GLY A 402 0.81 11.43 -8.90
N ILE A 403 1.88 10.61 -9.01
CA ILE A 403 3.01 10.82 -9.93
C ILE A 403 2.58 10.83 -11.40
N TYR A 404 1.46 10.19 -11.74
CA TYR A 404 0.96 10.09 -13.12
C TYR A 404 0.13 11.30 -13.58
N SER A 405 -0.01 12.34 -12.74
CA SER A 405 -0.72 13.56 -13.13
C SER A 405 -0.16 14.20 -14.42
N GLY A 406 1.15 14.05 -14.63
CA GLY A 406 1.84 14.53 -15.85
C GLY A 406 1.83 13.56 -17.04
N LEU A 407 1.33 12.33 -16.88
CA LEU A 407 1.39 11.32 -17.94
C LEU A 407 0.33 11.62 -19.04
N PRO A 408 0.70 11.67 -20.35
CA PRO A 408 -0.22 12.02 -21.45
C PRO A 408 -1.45 11.12 -21.56
N HIS A 409 -1.30 9.84 -21.21
CA HIS A 409 -2.32 8.79 -21.33
C HIS A 409 -3.44 8.88 -20.30
N VAL A 410 -3.24 9.62 -19.21
CA VAL A 410 -4.19 9.63 -18.09
C VAL A 410 -5.41 10.48 -18.43
N ARG A 411 -6.58 9.86 -18.46
CA ARG A 411 -7.87 10.48 -18.68
C ARG A 411 -8.58 10.81 -17.35
N VAL A 412 -8.54 9.89 -16.39
CA VAL A 412 -9.08 10.11 -15.05
C VAL A 412 -8.04 9.70 -14.03
N LEU A 413 -7.76 10.56 -13.08
CA LEU A 413 -6.88 10.27 -11.96
C LEU A 413 -7.56 10.67 -10.66
N SER A 414 -7.69 9.71 -9.75
CA SER A 414 -8.17 9.96 -8.40
C SER A 414 -7.16 9.47 -7.38
N THR A 415 -6.74 10.37 -6.51
CA THR A 415 -5.96 10.06 -5.32
C THR A 415 -6.87 10.23 -4.10
N LYS A 416 -6.98 9.24 -3.22
CA LYS A 416 -7.95 9.17 -2.13
C LYS A 416 -9.41 9.14 -2.63
N SER A 417 -9.74 8.21 -3.50
CA SER A 417 -11.09 7.98 -3.95
C SER A 417 -12.01 7.65 -2.77
N ASP A 418 -13.16 8.29 -2.74
CA ASP A 418 -14.29 7.84 -1.94
C ASP A 418 -15.22 6.95 -2.77
N ARG A 419 -16.14 6.28 -2.10
CA ARG A 419 -17.05 5.32 -2.69
C ARG A 419 -18.04 5.97 -3.68
N GLU A 420 -18.48 7.20 -3.38
CA GLU A 420 -19.39 7.95 -4.25
C GLU A 420 -18.70 8.40 -5.53
N TYR A 421 -17.48 8.89 -5.44
CA TYR A 421 -16.67 9.20 -6.62
C TYR A 421 -16.38 7.95 -7.45
N GLY A 422 -16.03 6.84 -6.80
CA GLY A 422 -15.85 5.55 -7.48
C GLY A 422 -17.09 5.12 -8.25
N ARG A 423 -18.31 5.25 -7.68
CA ARG A 423 -19.57 5.03 -8.39
C ARG A 423 -19.70 5.94 -9.61
N ASN A 424 -19.37 7.23 -9.48
CA ASN A 424 -19.44 8.18 -10.58
C ASN A 424 -18.46 7.85 -11.71
N VAL A 425 -17.25 7.36 -11.38
CA VAL A 425 -16.29 6.90 -12.39
C VAL A 425 -16.81 5.64 -13.09
N LEU A 426 -17.41 4.69 -12.38
CA LEU A 426 -18.03 3.52 -13.01
C LEU A 426 -19.18 3.95 -13.95
N ALA A 427 -20.00 4.93 -13.56
CA ALA A 427 -21.04 5.50 -14.42
C ALA A 427 -20.44 6.18 -15.66
N TYR A 428 -19.35 6.92 -15.51
CA TYR A 428 -18.61 7.52 -16.61
C TYR A 428 -18.09 6.47 -17.61
N ILE A 429 -17.53 5.35 -17.13
CA ILE A 429 -17.10 4.23 -17.98
C ILE A 429 -18.29 3.60 -18.71
N VAL A 430 -19.42 3.42 -18.04
CA VAL A 430 -20.64 2.92 -18.67
C VAL A 430 -21.14 3.88 -19.77
N ASN A 431 -21.08 5.18 -19.56
CA ASN A 431 -21.43 6.17 -20.59
C ASN A 431 -20.46 6.12 -21.78
N GLU A 432 -19.17 5.86 -21.53
CA GLU A 432 -18.18 5.62 -22.58
C GLU A 432 -18.54 4.37 -23.42
N ILE A 433 -18.95 3.28 -22.78
CA ILE A 433 -19.47 2.09 -23.49
C ILE A 433 -20.66 2.45 -24.37
N GLU A 434 -21.65 3.20 -23.87
CA GLU A 434 -22.82 3.61 -24.65
C GLU A 434 -22.45 4.56 -25.79
N TYR A 435 -21.48 5.46 -25.57
CA TYR A 435 -20.94 6.30 -26.61
C TYR A 435 -20.28 5.47 -27.72
N ARG A 436 -19.42 4.51 -27.37
CA ARG A 436 -18.75 3.61 -28.31
C ARG A 436 -19.74 2.72 -29.07
N LYS A 437 -20.81 2.24 -28.43
CA LYS A 437 -21.91 1.52 -29.11
C LYS A 437 -22.53 2.35 -30.25
N LYS A 438 -22.78 3.63 -29.97
CA LYS A 438 -23.33 4.54 -31.00
C LYS A 438 -22.30 4.82 -32.09
N LEU A 439 -21.03 5.04 -31.69
CA LEU A 439 -19.94 5.34 -32.62
C LEU A 439 -19.67 4.17 -33.58
N PHE A 440 -19.60 2.94 -33.04
CA PHE A 440 -19.32 1.74 -33.83
C PHE A 440 -20.45 1.35 -34.78
N GLY A 441 -21.68 1.72 -34.45
CA GLY A 441 -22.83 1.53 -35.31
C GLY A 441 -23.13 0.04 -35.58
N ARG A 442 -22.71 -0.46 -36.76
CA ARG A 442 -22.93 -1.85 -37.19
C ARG A 442 -21.75 -2.78 -36.82
N VAL A 443 -20.62 -2.20 -36.44
CA VAL A 443 -19.41 -2.92 -36.08
C VAL A 443 -19.54 -3.47 -34.65
N SER A 444 -19.13 -4.69 -34.45
CA SER A 444 -19.41 -5.42 -33.19
C SER A 444 -18.30 -5.30 -32.15
N SER A 445 -17.10 -4.92 -32.56
CA SER A 445 -15.93 -4.84 -31.67
C SER A 445 -14.97 -3.71 -32.03
N ILE A 446 -14.15 -3.33 -31.04
CA ILE A 446 -13.11 -2.30 -31.23
C ILE A 446 -12.05 -2.74 -32.26
N GLU A 447 -11.75 -4.02 -32.38
CA GLU A 447 -10.80 -4.57 -33.33
C GLU A 447 -11.27 -4.31 -34.76
N GLU A 448 -12.54 -4.62 -35.03
CA GLU A 448 -13.17 -4.40 -36.32
C GLU A 448 -13.33 -2.91 -36.63
N TYR A 449 -13.71 -2.09 -35.65
CA TYR A 449 -13.81 -0.65 -35.80
C TYR A 449 -12.47 0.01 -36.13
N ASN A 450 -11.41 -0.31 -35.38
CA ASN A 450 -10.05 0.23 -35.58
C ASN A 450 -9.39 -0.26 -36.87
N ASP A 451 -9.96 -1.25 -37.56
CA ASP A 451 -9.52 -1.71 -38.87
C ASP A 451 -10.08 -0.84 -40.01
N GLU A 452 -11.30 -0.35 -39.86
CA GLU A 452 -12.04 0.36 -40.88
C GLU A 452 -12.02 1.89 -40.72
N GLN A 453 -11.79 2.38 -39.51
CA GLN A 453 -11.96 3.79 -39.14
C GLN A 453 -10.73 4.36 -38.46
N HIS A 454 -10.81 5.61 -37.99
CA HIS A 454 -9.81 6.20 -37.11
C HIS A 454 -9.75 5.42 -35.78
N PRO A 455 -8.56 5.04 -35.29
CA PRO A 455 -8.45 4.24 -34.11
C PRO A 455 -9.02 4.93 -32.87
N VAL A 456 -9.76 4.16 -32.08
CA VAL A 456 -10.26 4.54 -30.76
C VAL A 456 -9.36 3.87 -29.72
N PRO A 457 -8.80 4.61 -28.75
CA PRO A 457 -7.87 4.02 -27.77
C PRO A 457 -8.56 2.98 -26.88
N ARG A 458 -7.82 1.94 -26.49
CA ARG A 458 -8.23 1.08 -25.39
C ARG A 458 -8.14 1.85 -24.08
N ILE A 459 -8.98 1.50 -23.11
CA ILE A 459 -8.98 2.10 -21.78
C ILE A 459 -8.63 1.02 -20.76
N LEU A 460 -7.50 1.21 -20.06
CA LEU A 460 -7.10 0.39 -18.94
C LEU A 460 -7.51 1.12 -17.64
N VAL A 461 -8.48 0.53 -16.95
CA VAL A 461 -9.00 1.03 -15.68
C VAL A 461 -8.28 0.29 -14.57
N ILE A 462 -7.48 0.99 -13.79
CA ILE A 462 -6.74 0.41 -12.65
C ILE A 462 -7.35 0.95 -11.36
N ILE A 463 -7.81 0.03 -10.51
CA ILE A 463 -8.43 0.37 -9.23
C ILE A 463 -7.62 -0.30 -8.12
N ASP A 464 -6.87 0.50 -7.37
CA ASP A 464 -6.19 0.00 -6.17
C ASP A 464 -7.13 0.01 -4.96
N GLU A 465 -7.05 -1.06 -4.16
CA GLU A 465 -7.94 -1.35 -3.02
C GLU A 465 -9.43 -1.31 -3.41
N PHE A 466 -9.76 -1.94 -4.55
CA PHE A 466 -11.10 -1.92 -5.12
C PHE A 466 -12.19 -2.45 -4.19
N HIS A 467 -11.84 -3.23 -3.16
CA HIS A 467 -12.77 -3.72 -2.15
C HIS A 467 -13.50 -2.57 -1.45
N ASN A 468 -12.89 -1.40 -1.30
CA ASN A 468 -13.50 -0.22 -0.71
C ASN A 468 -14.73 0.30 -1.49
N LEU A 469 -14.87 -0.04 -2.76
CA LEU A 469 -16.10 0.22 -3.51
C LEU A 469 -17.32 -0.54 -2.96
N PHE A 470 -17.09 -1.71 -2.37
CA PHE A 470 -18.15 -2.63 -1.96
C PHE A 470 -18.40 -2.65 -0.46
N ILE A 471 -17.50 -2.08 0.36
CA ILE A 471 -17.69 -1.95 1.80
C ILE A 471 -18.67 -0.81 2.05
N SER A 472 -19.83 -1.11 2.69
CA SER A 472 -20.80 -0.11 3.11
C SER A 472 -20.39 0.45 4.48
N GLU A 473 -20.27 1.76 4.57
CA GLU A 473 -19.97 2.46 5.82
C GLU A 473 -21.24 2.78 6.64
N GLY A 474 -22.43 2.56 6.05
CA GLY A 474 -23.71 2.85 6.66
C GLY A 474 -24.23 1.77 7.61
N THR A 475 -25.11 2.17 8.52
CA THR A 475 -25.86 1.25 9.38
C THR A 475 -26.88 0.43 8.58
N LEU A 476 -27.20 -0.79 9.06
CA LEU A 476 -28.23 -1.64 8.46
C LEU A 476 -29.56 -0.86 8.32
N GLY A 477 -30.00 -0.67 7.05
CA GLY A 477 -31.23 0.08 6.73
C GLY A 477 -30.99 1.45 6.10
N ASP A 478 -29.75 1.88 5.87
CA ASP A 478 -29.43 3.10 5.15
C ASP A 478 -29.80 2.96 3.65
N LEU A 479 -30.86 3.65 3.23
CA LEU A 479 -31.36 3.61 1.86
C LEU A 479 -30.37 4.20 0.85
N ARG A 480 -29.59 5.22 1.25
CA ARG A 480 -28.55 5.83 0.40
C ARG A 480 -27.44 4.86 0.11
N GLU A 481 -26.90 4.23 1.15
CA GLU A 481 -25.83 3.24 1.02
C GLU A 481 -26.29 2.03 0.18
N SER A 482 -27.53 1.59 0.39
CA SER A 482 -28.16 0.55 -0.41
C SER A 482 -28.28 0.97 -1.90
N ASN A 483 -28.65 2.21 -2.17
CA ASN A 483 -28.77 2.74 -3.54
C ASN A 483 -27.37 2.87 -4.21
N ILE A 484 -26.37 3.40 -3.51
CA ILE A 484 -24.98 3.49 -4.01
C ILE A 484 -24.44 2.09 -4.31
N SER A 485 -24.62 1.13 -3.40
CA SER A 485 -24.22 -0.27 -3.60
C SER A 485 -24.88 -0.88 -4.83
N SER A 486 -26.17 -0.67 -4.99
CA SER A 486 -26.94 -1.16 -6.13
C SER A 486 -26.42 -0.60 -7.46
N GLN A 487 -26.12 0.70 -7.50
CA GLN A 487 -25.58 1.37 -8.69
C GLN A 487 -24.15 0.88 -9.00
N ILE A 488 -23.28 0.76 -7.98
CA ILE A 488 -21.93 0.21 -8.16
C ILE A 488 -22.01 -1.19 -8.77
N ASN A 489 -22.80 -2.08 -8.17
CA ASN A 489 -23.00 -3.44 -8.67
C ASN A 489 -23.50 -3.48 -10.11
N LYS A 490 -24.49 -2.64 -10.44
CA LYS A 490 -25.05 -2.54 -11.80
C LYS A 490 -24.01 -2.09 -12.81
N HIS A 491 -23.28 -1.01 -12.52
CA HIS A 491 -22.26 -0.46 -13.43
C HIS A 491 -21.09 -1.42 -13.57
N PHE A 492 -20.60 -1.97 -12.48
CA PHE A 492 -19.49 -2.91 -12.47
C PHE A 492 -19.79 -4.16 -13.30
N ASN A 493 -20.96 -4.79 -13.08
CA ASN A 493 -21.41 -5.93 -13.88
C ASN A 493 -21.52 -5.60 -15.38
N LYS A 494 -21.98 -4.41 -15.72
CA LYS A 494 -22.06 -3.97 -17.12
C LYS A 494 -20.69 -3.85 -17.77
N ILE A 495 -19.71 -3.27 -17.05
CA ILE A 495 -18.33 -3.12 -17.54
C ILE A 495 -17.69 -4.51 -17.72
N LEU A 496 -17.84 -5.42 -16.76
CA LEU A 496 -17.33 -6.78 -16.88
C LEU A 496 -17.87 -7.54 -18.09
N LYS A 497 -19.15 -7.35 -18.41
CA LYS A 497 -19.81 -8.07 -19.53
C LYS A 497 -19.53 -7.46 -20.90
N GLU A 498 -19.49 -6.13 -20.99
CA GLU A 498 -19.46 -5.42 -22.25
C GLU A 498 -18.09 -4.81 -22.59
N GLY A 499 -17.21 -4.67 -21.59
CA GLY A 499 -15.91 -4.00 -21.74
C GLY A 499 -15.06 -4.58 -22.88
N ARG A 500 -15.11 -5.89 -23.09
CA ARG A 500 -14.40 -6.59 -24.17
C ARG A 500 -14.64 -5.94 -25.54
N SER A 501 -15.90 -5.87 -25.94
CA SER A 501 -16.30 -5.38 -27.28
C SER A 501 -15.90 -3.92 -27.51
N PHE A 502 -15.77 -3.15 -26.42
CA PHE A 502 -15.48 -1.72 -26.51
C PHE A 502 -14.06 -1.35 -26.06
N GLY A 503 -13.16 -2.34 -25.88
CA GLY A 503 -11.76 -2.10 -25.53
C GLY A 503 -11.55 -1.49 -24.16
N ILE A 504 -12.39 -1.87 -23.18
CA ILE A 504 -12.30 -1.40 -21.79
C ILE A 504 -11.90 -2.58 -20.91
N HIS A 505 -10.77 -2.44 -20.24
CA HIS A 505 -10.15 -3.47 -19.41
C HIS A 505 -10.10 -3.01 -17.95
N LEU A 506 -10.53 -3.85 -17.01
CA LEU A 506 -10.40 -3.61 -15.58
C LEU A 506 -9.19 -4.38 -15.06
N LEU A 507 -8.34 -3.71 -14.30
CA LEU A 507 -7.30 -4.30 -13.49
C LEU A 507 -7.55 -3.90 -12.04
N LEU A 508 -7.96 -4.85 -11.24
CA LEU A 508 -8.42 -4.65 -9.87
C LEU A 508 -7.35 -5.13 -8.90
N ALA A 509 -6.94 -4.30 -7.97
CA ALA A 509 -5.95 -4.67 -6.97
C ALA A 509 -6.53 -4.59 -5.56
N THR A 510 -6.17 -5.54 -4.68
CA THR A 510 -6.64 -5.59 -3.31
C THR A 510 -5.65 -6.29 -2.37
N GLN A 511 -5.68 -5.90 -1.10
CA GLN A 511 -5.01 -6.61 -0.01
C GLN A 511 -5.97 -7.58 0.69
N GLU A 512 -7.28 -7.32 0.63
CA GLU A 512 -8.32 -8.02 1.37
C GLU A 512 -9.41 -8.55 0.44
N ALA A 513 -9.17 -9.68 -0.20
CA ALA A 513 -10.19 -10.31 -1.06
C ALA A 513 -11.38 -10.88 -0.24
N GLY A 514 -11.16 -11.19 1.04
CA GLY A 514 -12.16 -11.78 1.94
C GLY A 514 -13.31 -10.85 2.33
N SER A 515 -13.11 -9.55 2.28
CA SER A 515 -14.07 -8.53 2.74
C SER A 515 -15.22 -8.25 1.76
N ILE A 516 -15.13 -8.71 0.50
CA ILE A 516 -16.12 -8.38 -0.53
C ILE A 516 -17.24 -9.41 -0.53
N GLN A 517 -18.43 -9.00 -0.07
CA GLN A 517 -19.67 -9.76 -0.27
C GLN A 517 -19.94 -9.87 -1.80
N SER A 518 -20.20 -11.04 -2.31
CA SER A 518 -20.45 -11.29 -3.75
C SER A 518 -19.22 -11.29 -4.67
N ILE A 519 -17.99 -11.28 -4.14
CA ILE A 519 -16.78 -11.35 -4.99
C ILE A 519 -16.81 -12.59 -5.91
N ASP A 520 -17.33 -13.70 -5.43
CA ASP A 520 -17.39 -14.95 -6.18
C ASP A 520 -18.15 -14.81 -7.50
N THR A 521 -19.19 -13.96 -7.55
CA THR A 521 -19.93 -13.64 -8.78
C THR A 521 -19.05 -12.90 -9.79
N TYR A 522 -18.18 -12.01 -9.33
CA TYR A 522 -17.28 -11.26 -10.19
C TYR A 522 -16.07 -12.09 -10.61
N LEU A 523 -15.53 -12.91 -9.71
CA LEU A 523 -14.40 -13.79 -9.99
C LEU A 523 -14.65 -14.76 -11.15
N GLN A 524 -15.92 -15.17 -11.37
CA GLN A 524 -16.30 -15.99 -12.52
C GLN A 524 -16.13 -15.28 -13.87
N GLN A 525 -16.05 -13.95 -13.88
CA GLN A 525 -15.90 -13.13 -15.09
C GLN A 525 -14.47 -12.61 -15.28
N ILE A 526 -13.61 -12.74 -14.26
CA ILE A 526 -12.22 -12.28 -14.29
C ILE A 526 -11.32 -13.49 -14.42
N LYS A 527 -10.75 -13.66 -15.62
CA LYS A 527 -9.93 -14.83 -15.97
C LYS A 527 -8.53 -14.72 -15.42
N LEU A 528 -7.89 -13.56 -15.60
CA LEU A 528 -6.53 -13.31 -15.16
C LEU A 528 -6.46 -13.05 -13.67
N ARG A 529 -5.54 -13.71 -13.00
CA ARG A 529 -5.24 -13.54 -11.58
C ARG A 529 -3.75 -13.48 -11.35
N ILE A 530 -3.31 -12.45 -10.69
CA ILE A 530 -1.91 -12.29 -10.26
C ILE A 530 -1.92 -12.26 -8.74
N VAL A 531 -1.14 -13.13 -8.13
CA VAL A 531 -1.05 -13.21 -6.67
C VAL A 531 0.39 -13.01 -6.24
N LEU A 532 0.59 -12.03 -5.40
CA LEU A 532 1.83 -11.76 -4.70
C LEU A 532 1.79 -12.41 -3.31
N LYS A 533 2.80 -12.16 -2.46
CA LYS A 533 2.81 -12.69 -1.10
C LYS A 533 1.52 -12.36 -0.35
N MET A 534 0.78 -13.40 0.09
CA MET A 534 -0.42 -13.28 0.91
C MET A 534 -0.75 -14.58 1.65
N GLU A 535 -1.44 -14.49 2.77
CA GLU A 535 -1.84 -15.64 3.58
C GLU A 535 -3.11 -16.35 3.04
N GLU A 536 -4.09 -15.54 2.61
CA GLU A 536 -5.38 -16.05 2.11
C GLU A 536 -5.36 -16.31 0.60
N LYS A 537 -5.10 -17.56 0.20
CA LYS A 537 -5.12 -17.96 -1.22
C LYS A 537 -6.51 -18.35 -1.75
N GLY A 538 -7.45 -18.73 -0.87
CA GLY A 538 -8.65 -19.47 -1.24
C GLY A 538 -9.65 -18.77 -2.16
N LYS A 539 -9.55 -17.45 -2.36
CA LYS A 539 -10.41 -16.69 -3.26
C LYS A 539 -9.80 -16.41 -4.64
N PHE A 540 -8.48 -16.52 -4.75
CA PHE A 540 -7.78 -16.32 -6.02
C PHE A 540 -7.58 -17.62 -6.79
N PHE A 541 -7.37 -18.74 -6.07
CA PHE A 541 -7.13 -20.05 -6.64
C PHE A 541 -8.22 -21.03 -6.19
N THR A 542 -8.92 -21.64 -7.13
CA THR A 542 -10.17 -22.36 -6.85
C THR A 542 -9.93 -23.77 -6.34
N TYR A 543 -8.83 -24.46 -6.72
CA TYR A 543 -8.61 -25.88 -6.41
C TYR A 543 -7.15 -26.29 -6.21
N ASP A 544 -6.19 -25.36 -6.29
CA ASP A 544 -4.77 -25.73 -6.21
C ASP A 544 -4.24 -25.66 -4.78
N ASN A 545 -3.93 -26.81 -4.21
CA ASN A 545 -3.27 -26.92 -2.92
C ASN A 545 -1.73 -26.77 -3.01
N SER A 546 -1.15 -26.84 -4.22
CA SER A 546 0.30 -26.72 -4.45
C SER A 546 0.77 -25.28 -4.39
N VAL A 547 -0.09 -24.32 -4.74
CA VAL A 547 0.26 -22.88 -4.72
C VAL A 547 0.39 -22.35 -3.29
N ARG A 548 1.55 -21.80 -2.98
CA ARG A 548 1.92 -21.26 -1.66
C ARG A 548 2.28 -19.77 -1.77
N PRO A 549 1.29 -18.86 -1.91
CA PRO A 549 1.55 -17.42 -1.97
C PRO A 549 2.19 -16.86 -0.70
N ASP A 550 1.96 -17.53 0.43
CA ASP A 550 2.60 -17.22 1.72
C ASP A 550 4.13 -17.36 1.69
N LYS A 551 4.67 -18.17 0.77
CA LYS A 551 6.11 -18.41 0.61
C LYS A 551 6.80 -17.50 -0.42
N LEU A 552 6.05 -16.70 -1.18
CA LEU A 552 6.61 -15.77 -2.16
C LEU A 552 7.46 -14.71 -1.46
N ARG A 553 8.58 -14.36 -2.08
CA ARG A 553 9.42 -13.23 -1.68
C ARG A 553 8.85 -11.93 -2.25
N ARG A 554 9.29 -10.80 -1.72
CA ARG A 554 8.98 -9.50 -2.31
C ARG A 554 9.59 -9.43 -3.71
N GLY A 555 8.79 -9.06 -4.71
CA GLY A 555 9.23 -9.03 -6.10
C GLY A 555 8.85 -10.28 -6.89
N GLU A 556 8.24 -11.28 -6.25
CA GLU A 556 7.76 -12.50 -6.87
C GLU A 556 6.24 -12.53 -6.94
N GLY A 557 5.71 -13.16 -7.96
CA GLY A 557 4.28 -13.34 -8.16
C GLY A 557 3.95 -14.63 -8.87
N ILE A 558 2.69 -15.02 -8.78
CA ILE A 558 2.10 -16.13 -9.53
C ILE A 558 1.08 -15.52 -10.48
N TYR A 559 1.27 -15.74 -11.75
CA TYR A 559 0.37 -15.35 -12.84
C TYR A 559 -0.46 -16.57 -13.24
N ASN A 560 -1.77 -16.41 -13.29
CA ASN A 560 -2.69 -17.45 -13.72
C ASN A 560 -3.70 -16.86 -14.70
N ASP A 561 -3.79 -17.41 -15.88
CA ASP A 561 -4.64 -16.95 -16.98
C ASP A 561 -5.88 -17.81 -17.22
N ASP A 562 -6.21 -18.71 -16.30
CA ASP A 562 -7.40 -19.59 -16.38
C ASP A 562 -8.19 -19.65 -15.06
N PHE A 563 -8.68 -18.48 -14.59
CA PHE A 563 -9.57 -18.38 -13.43
C PHE A 563 -9.00 -18.92 -12.11
N GLY A 564 -7.68 -19.00 -11.99
CA GLY A 564 -7.00 -19.56 -10.82
C GLY A 564 -7.05 -21.09 -10.76
N LYS A 565 -7.24 -21.78 -11.89
CA LYS A 565 -7.22 -23.24 -11.97
C LYS A 565 -5.80 -23.77 -11.92
N ASP A 566 -5.68 -25.02 -11.46
CA ASP A 566 -4.43 -25.75 -11.43
C ASP A 566 -3.86 -25.97 -12.86
N GLY A 567 -2.54 -25.98 -12.98
CA GLY A 567 -1.85 -26.20 -14.26
C GLY A 567 -1.62 -24.95 -15.13
N SER A 568 -2.22 -23.79 -14.75
CA SER A 568 -2.01 -22.51 -15.45
C SER A 568 -1.26 -21.48 -14.60
N ASN A 569 -0.49 -21.94 -13.62
CA ASN A 569 0.28 -21.09 -12.71
C ASN A 569 1.70 -20.90 -13.23
N HIS A 570 2.08 -19.64 -13.45
CA HIS A 570 3.42 -19.27 -13.86
C HIS A 570 4.04 -18.41 -12.75
N HIS A 571 5.12 -18.89 -12.16
CA HIS A 571 5.93 -18.09 -11.24
C HIS A 571 6.75 -17.08 -12.02
N PHE A 572 6.78 -15.83 -11.55
CA PHE A 572 7.53 -14.77 -12.20
C PHE A 572 8.11 -13.79 -11.18
N ARG A 573 9.10 -13.04 -11.63
CA ARG A 573 9.70 -11.92 -10.89
C ARG A 573 9.33 -10.65 -11.63
N PHE A 574 8.68 -9.71 -10.97
CA PHE A 574 8.27 -8.47 -11.62
C PHE A 574 9.41 -7.45 -11.72
N ALA A 575 9.25 -6.50 -12.62
CA ALA A 575 10.27 -5.51 -12.92
C ALA A 575 10.52 -4.58 -11.72
N PHE A 576 11.76 -4.11 -11.59
CA PHE A 576 12.15 -3.14 -10.59
C PHE A 576 13.26 -2.25 -11.10
N TYR A 577 13.03 -0.93 -11.12
CA TYR A 577 13.93 0.06 -11.70
C TYR A 577 14.75 0.84 -10.67
N GLY A 578 14.64 0.52 -9.40
CA GLY A 578 15.35 1.18 -8.30
C GLY A 578 16.87 1.03 -8.39
N SER A 579 17.59 2.00 -7.89
CA SER A 579 19.04 2.01 -7.76
C SER A 579 19.45 2.39 -6.34
N GLU A 580 20.76 2.36 -6.04
CA GLU A 580 21.30 2.83 -4.76
C GLU A 580 21.03 4.32 -4.49
N VAL A 581 20.85 5.11 -5.55
CA VAL A 581 20.68 6.57 -5.48
C VAL A 581 19.22 6.99 -5.58
N LYS A 582 18.40 6.29 -6.39
CA LYS A 582 17.01 6.62 -6.65
C LYS A 582 16.09 5.45 -6.38
N THR A 583 14.97 5.72 -5.76
CA THR A 583 13.92 4.70 -5.59
C THR A 583 13.24 4.40 -6.93
N HIS A 584 12.59 3.24 -7.03
CA HIS A 584 11.78 2.84 -8.19
C HIS A 584 10.81 3.95 -8.65
N LYS A 585 10.05 4.51 -7.72
CA LYS A 585 9.10 5.60 -7.97
C LYS A 585 9.78 6.87 -8.51
N GLN A 586 10.93 7.24 -7.95
CA GLN A 586 11.69 8.41 -8.41
C GLN A 586 12.22 8.25 -9.83
N ILE A 587 12.67 7.04 -10.22
CA ILE A 587 13.10 6.77 -11.60
C ILE A 587 11.93 6.88 -12.57
N ILE A 588 10.79 6.29 -12.22
CA ILE A 588 9.57 6.40 -13.04
C ILE A 588 9.20 7.87 -13.26
N GLU A 589 9.13 8.66 -12.18
CA GLU A 589 8.72 10.06 -12.23
C GLU A 589 9.72 10.94 -12.98
N SER A 590 11.00 10.87 -12.61
CA SER A 590 12.01 11.81 -13.12
C SER A 590 12.58 11.46 -14.49
N GLU A 591 12.51 10.21 -14.91
CA GLU A 591 13.14 9.73 -16.15
C GLU A 591 12.10 9.25 -17.16
N MET A 592 11.24 8.30 -16.77
CA MET A 592 10.33 7.65 -17.71
C MET A 592 9.14 8.54 -18.10
N ILE A 593 8.42 9.10 -17.12
CA ILE A 593 7.30 10.02 -17.38
C ILE A 593 7.78 11.25 -18.14
N GLU A 594 8.92 11.81 -17.76
CA GLU A 594 9.47 12.99 -18.44
C GLU A 594 9.85 12.69 -19.91
N THR A 595 10.38 11.51 -20.20
CA THR A 595 10.66 11.07 -21.58
C THR A 595 9.37 10.93 -22.40
N ILE A 596 8.33 10.32 -21.84
CA ILE A 596 7.03 10.19 -22.49
C ILE A 596 6.39 11.58 -22.73
N ARG A 597 6.50 12.51 -21.77
CA ARG A 597 6.00 13.90 -21.92
C ARG A 597 6.70 14.65 -23.03
N LYS A 598 8.03 14.55 -23.15
CA LYS A 598 8.79 15.14 -24.27
C LYS A 598 8.31 14.61 -25.60
N LYS A 599 8.09 13.30 -25.71
CA LYS A 599 7.55 12.68 -26.92
C LYS A 599 6.14 13.16 -27.25
N SER A 600 5.29 13.38 -26.22
CA SER A 600 3.94 13.94 -26.41
C SER A 600 3.98 15.37 -26.96
N ILE A 601 4.86 16.21 -26.44
CA ILE A 601 5.04 17.58 -26.95
C ILE A 601 5.51 17.56 -28.42
N GLU A 602 6.44 16.67 -28.75
CA GLU A 602 6.95 16.52 -30.12
C GLU A 602 5.85 16.16 -31.13
N ILE A 603 4.93 15.24 -30.77
CA ILE A 603 3.91 14.74 -31.69
C ILE A 603 2.64 15.57 -31.66
N TYR A 604 2.16 15.95 -30.48
CA TYR A 604 0.84 16.58 -30.29
C TYR A 604 0.91 18.09 -30.01
N ASN A 605 2.08 18.69 -29.93
CA ASN A 605 2.30 20.07 -29.46
C ASN A 605 1.74 20.35 -28.05
N THR A 606 1.46 19.31 -27.30
CA THR A 606 0.97 19.37 -25.91
C THR A 606 1.46 18.15 -25.12
N TYR A 607 1.64 18.32 -23.82
CA TYR A 607 1.94 17.19 -22.95
C TYR A 607 0.68 16.38 -22.55
N SER A 608 -0.51 16.87 -22.86
CA SER A 608 -1.78 16.24 -22.50
C SER A 608 -2.75 16.28 -23.69
N PRO A 609 -2.64 15.34 -24.66
CA PRO A 609 -3.56 15.25 -25.77
C PRO A 609 -4.97 14.76 -25.36
N CYS A 610 -5.07 14.09 -24.20
CA CYS A 610 -6.33 13.63 -23.62
C CYS A 610 -6.93 14.69 -22.70
N GLU A 611 -8.26 14.83 -22.71
CA GLU A 611 -8.99 15.60 -21.71
C GLU A 611 -8.79 14.94 -20.34
N LYS A 612 -8.28 15.68 -19.34
CA LYS A 612 -7.93 15.16 -18.02
C LYS A 612 -8.92 15.56 -16.95
N TYR A 613 -9.33 14.57 -16.16
CA TYR A 613 -10.17 14.78 -14.98
C TYR A 613 -9.39 14.34 -13.75
N PHE A 614 -9.16 15.27 -12.83
CA PHE A 614 -8.36 15.08 -11.65
C PHE A 614 -9.18 15.22 -10.36
N TYR A 615 -9.18 14.20 -9.52
CA TYR A 615 -9.84 14.23 -8.21
C TYR A 615 -8.83 13.89 -7.11
N ARG A 616 -8.61 14.84 -6.21
CA ARG A 616 -7.63 14.67 -5.12
C ARG A 616 -8.22 14.14 -3.81
N GLY A 617 -9.55 14.02 -3.74
CA GLY A 617 -10.23 13.73 -2.47
C GLY A 617 -10.09 14.87 -1.45
N GLY A 618 -11.05 15.02 -0.53
CA GLY A 618 -10.83 15.88 0.63
C GLY A 618 -10.75 17.39 0.41
N GLY A 619 -11.49 17.97 -0.56
CA GLY A 619 -11.93 19.36 -0.48
C GLY A 619 -11.09 20.45 -1.12
N GLU A 620 -10.01 20.16 -1.79
CA GLU A 620 -9.26 21.20 -2.53
C GLU A 620 -9.77 21.34 -3.96
N SER A 621 -10.92 21.99 -4.14
CA SER A 621 -11.31 22.56 -5.43
C SER A 621 -10.88 24.01 -5.45
N ILE A 622 -9.80 24.32 -6.18
CA ILE A 622 -9.30 25.68 -6.37
C ILE A 622 -9.96 26.23 -7.65
N ILE A 623 -10.47 27.46 -7.61
CA ILE A 623 -10.84 28.18 -8.82
C ILE A 623 -9.57 28.37 -9.66
N ASP A 624 -9.60 27.93 -10.90
CA ASP A 624 -8.60 28.34 -11.88
C ASP A 624 -8.87 29.79 -12.26
N ASP A 625 -8.03 30.70 -11.80
CA ASP A 625 -8.16 32.15 -11.98
C ASP A 625 -8.32 32.59 -13.45
N ASN A 626 -7.99 31.71 -14.41
CA ASN A 626 -8.04 32.03 -15.84
C ASN A 626 -9.30 31.53 -16.55
N ALA A 627 -10.12 30.67 -15.95
CA ALA A 627 -11.18 29.98 -16.69
C ALA A 627 -12.59 30.55 -16.50
N HIS A 628 -12.92 31.24 -15.39
CA HIS A 628 -14.33 31.49 -15.03
C HIS A 628 -14.62 32.85 -14.40
N VAL A 629 -13.80 33.88 -14.62
CA VAL A 629 -14.10 35.23 -14.15
C VAL A 629 -14.97 35.93 -15.19
N VAL A 630 -16.30 35.95 -14.98
CA VAL A 630 -17.16 36.87 -15.71
C VAL A 630 -16.86 38.29 -15.23
N THR A 631 -16.18 39.07 -16.06
CA THR A 631 -15.80 40.44 -15.78
C THR A 631 -16.80 41.46 -16.40
N GLU A 632 -17.76 40.97 -17.16
CA GLU A 632 -18.72 41.81 -17.84
C GLU A 632 -19.79 42.31 -16.89
N VAL A 633 -19.80 43.62 -16.66
CA VAL A 633 -20.82 44.30 -15.84
C VAL A 633 -22.18 44.18 -16.52
N ASN A 634 -23.08 43.43 -15.88
CA ASN A 634 -24.42 43.25 -16.40
C ASN A 634 -25.45 43.54 -15.31
N ASP A 635 -26.26 44.56 -15.52
CA ASP A 635 -27.30 45.02 -14.58
C ASP A 635 -28.49 44.08 -14.45
N LYS A 636 -28.69 43.17 -15.42
CA LYS A 636 -29.83 42.24 -15.45
C LYS A 636 -29.52 40.87 -14.85
N ARG A 637 -28.28 40.42 -14.93
CA ARG A 637 -27.86 39.10 -14.41
C ARG A 637 -26.45 39.15 -13.84
N CYS A 638 -26.22 38.32 -12.85
CA CYS A 638 -24.89 38.05 -12.30
C CYS A 638 -24.71 36.55 -12.16
N VAL A 639 -23.61 36.00 -12.67
CA VAL A 639 -23.30 34.58 -12.59
C VAL A 639 -22.29 34.35 -11.46
N VAL A 640 -22.61 33.43 -10.56
CA VAL A 640 -21.76 33.08 -9.40
C VAL A 640 -21.36 31.62 -9.48
N PHE A 641 -20.09 31.36 -9.59
CA PHE A 641 -19.51 30.02 -9.53
C PHE A 641 -19.15 29.68 -8.07
N VAL A 642 -19.61 28.52 -7.60
CA VAL A 642 -19.48 28.15 -6.17
C VAL A 642 -18.69 26.88 -5.91
N GLY A 643 -18.48 26.06 -6.92
CA GLY A 643 -17.76 24.82 -6.78
C GLY A 643 -17.79 23.95 -8.02
N SER A 644 -17.28 22.73 -7.90
CA SER A 644 -17.35 21.72 -8.95
C SER A 644 -18.14 20.50 -8.47
N PRO A 645 -18.97 19.89 -9.33
CA PRO A 645 -19.70 18.70 -8.95
C PRO A 645 -18.75 17.54 -8.64
N VAL A 646 -19.15 16.67 -7.73
CA VAL A 646 -18.44 15.42 -7.42
C VAL A 646 -18.71 14.43 -8.57
N THR A 647 -18.30 14.80 -9.78
CA THR A 647 -18.43 13.98 -11.00
C THR A 647 -17.10 13.95 -11.74
N VAL A 648 -16.96 13.04 -12.70
CA VAL A 648 -15.72 12.93 -13.49
C VAL A 648 -15.50 14.15 -14.38
N ARG A 649 -16.55 14.68 -15.01
CA ARG A 649 -16.45 15.91 -15.79
C ARG A 649 -16.61 17.11 -14.87
N ARG A 650 -15.64 18.02 -14.90
CA ARG A 650 -15.77 19.32 -14.27
C ARG A 650 -16.73 20.17 -15.11
N GLU A 651 -17.94 20.30 -14.61
CA GLU A 651 -18.85 21.36 -15.01
C GLU A 651 -18.98 22.23 -13.78
N ASP A 652 -18.47 23.47 -13.83
CA ASP A 652 -18.55 24.34 -12.66
C ASP A 652 -20.00 24.56 -12.26
N ILE A 653 -20.26 24.41 -10.96
CA ILE A 653 -21.55 24.72 -10.40
C ILE A 653 -21.67 26.22 -10.27
N SER A 654 -22.68 26.78 -10.92
CA SER A 654 -22.99 28.18 -10.85
C SER A 654 -24.48 28.40 -10.67
N PHE A 655 -24.83 29.56 -10.20
CA PHE A 655 -26.21 30.08 -10.23
C PHE A 655 -26.22 31.50 -10.72
N GLU A 656 -27.40 31.95 -11.19
CA GLU A 656 -27.56 33.29 -11.66
C GLU A 656 -28.46 34.12 -10.74
N LEU A 657 -28.01 35.33 -10.39
CA LEU A 657 -28.84 36.34 -9.75
C LEU A 657 -29.48 37.23 -10.84
N LYS A 658 -30.79 37.07 -11.02
CA LYS A 658 -31.61 37.78 -12.01
C LYS A 658 -32.65 38.65 -11.31
N ARG A 659 -33.09 39.72 -11.94
CA ARG A 659 -34.22 40.53 -11.45
C ARG A 659 -35.55 39.79 -11.66
N LYS A 660 -35.78 38.87 -10.76
CA LYS A 660 -36.97 38.03 -10.77
C LYS A 660 -37.33 37.65 -9.33
N ARG A 661 -38.60 37.58 -9.02
CA ARG A 661 -39.10 37.15 -7.71
C ARG A 661 -38.47 35.85 -7.25
N GLY A 662 -38.09 35.82 -5.99
CA GLY A 662 -37.50 34.68 -5.33
C GLY A 662 -36.04 34.42 -5.70
N ASN A 663 -35.37 35.29 -6.45
CA ASN A 663 -33.96 35.11 -6.83
C ASN A 663 -33.04 35.55 -5.69
N ASN A 664 -33.14 34.81 -4.58
CA ASN A 664 -32.40 34.94 -3.33
C ASN A 664 -31.72 33.61 -2.99
N ILE A 665 -30.78 33.63 -2.05
CA ILE A 665 -29.97 32.49 -1.65
C ILE A 665 -30.28 32.11 -0.20
N LEU A 666 -30.61 30.84 0.04
CA LEU A 666 -30.72 30.29 1.39
C LEU A 666 -29.66 29.21 1.60
N ILE A 667 -28.86 29.35 2.63
CA ILE A 667 -27.83 28.40 3.05
C ILE A 667 -28.21 27.84 4.41
N ILE A 668 -28.30 26.52 4.50
CA ILE A 668 -28.55 25.77 5.76
C ILE A 668 -27.35 24.85 6.04
N GLY A 669 -26.87 24.88 7.26
CA GLY A 669 -25.81 23.99 7.75
C GLY A 669 -24.83 24.67 8.70
N ALA A 670 -23.92 23.87 9.26
CA ALA A 670 -22.99 24.34 10.29
C ALA A 670 -22.02 25.45 9.79
N GLU A 671 -21.66 26.33 10.69
CA GLU A 671 -20.62 27.32 10.46
C GLU A 671 -19.26 26.62 10.25
N SER A 672 -18.58 26.98 9.17
CA SER A 672 -17.29 26.38 8.80
C SER A 672 -16.50 27.32 7.90
N ASN A 673 -15.19 27.06 7.74
CA ASN A 673 -14.34 27.78 6.77
C ASN A 673 -14.86 27.68 5.33
N TYR A 674 -15.66 26.66 5.02
CA TYR A 674 -16.27 26.49 3.69
C TYR A 674 -17.50 27.37 3.49
N LEU A 675 -18.28 27.66 4.54
CA LEU A 675 -19.29 28.69 4.49
C LEU A 675 -18.64 30.06 4.22
N GLU A 676 -17.56 30.36 4.93
CA GLU A 676 -16.80 31.61 4.74
C GLU A 676 -16.31 31.72 3.29
N SER A 677 -15.68 30.65 2.76
CA SER A 677 -15.24 30.60 1.35
C SER A 677 -16.39 30.83 0.37
N LEU A 678 -17.53 30.14 0.58
CA LEU A 678 -18.71 30.28 -0.27
C LEU A 678 -19.28 31.70 -0.28
N VAL A 679 -19.39 32.34 0.88
CA VAL A 679 -19.85 33.73 1.04
C VAL A 679 -18.87 34.70 0.40
N HIS A 680 -17.58 34.56 0.69
CA HIS A 680 -16.51 35.38 0.15
C HIS A 680 -16.47 35.34 -1.38
N LEU A 681 -16.51 34.13 -1.96
CA LEU A 681 -16.57 33.92 -3.42
C LEU A 681 -17.82 34.54 -4.05
N THR A 682 -18.97 34.43 -3.37
CA THR A 682 -20.22 35.01 -3.84
C THR A 682 -20.09 36.54 -3.90
N PHE A 683 -19.65 37.18 -2.81
CA PHE A 683 -19.45 38.63 -2.77
C PHE A 683 -18.42 39.10 -3.78
N ALA A 684 -17.24 38.46 -3.86
CA ALA A 684 -16.18 38.84 -4.79
C ALA A 684 -16.67 38.85 -6.25
N GLN A 685 -17.45 37.85 -6.65
CA GLN A 685 -17.99 37.75 -8.00
C GLN A 685 -19.14 38.73 -8.25
N VAL A 686 -20.03 38.93 -7.26
CA VAL A 686 -21.11 39.89 -7.37
C VAL A 686 -20.60 41.33 -7.47
N VAL A 687 -19.59 41.69 -6.65
CA VAL A 687 -18.94 43.01 -6.68
C VAL A 687 -18.30 43.28 -8.05
N LYS A 688 -17.51 42.31 -8.57
CA LYS A 688 -16.86 42.44 -9.89
C LYS A 688 -17.84 42.64 -11.07
N GLN A 689 -19.04 42.12 -10.96
CA GLN A 689 -20.09 42.18 -11.99
C GLN A 689 -21.11 43.30 -11.74
N SER A 690 -20.89 44.17 -10.76
CA SER A 690 -21.80 45.23 -10.36
C SER A 690 -21.27 46.64 -10.73
N THR A 691 -22.18 47.61 -10.86
CA THR A 691 -21.80 49.01 -11.10
C THR A 691 -21.15 49.65 -9.88
N PRO A 692 -20.33 50.70 -10.03
CA PRO A 692 -19.60 51.34 -8.90
C PRO A 692 -20.50 51.87 -7.77
N ASN A 693 -21.77 52.18 -8.06
CA ASN A 693 -22.73 52.71 -7.06
C ASN A 693 -23.54 51.61 -6.38
N SER A 694 -23.22 50.33 -6.62
CA SER A 694 -23.91 49.19 -6.01
C SER A 694 -23.60 49.09 -4.51
N THR A 695 -24.59 48.66 -3.72
CA THR A 695 -24.50 48.57 -2.25
C THR A 695 -24.33 47.11 -1.81
N PHE A 696 -23.35 46.88 -0.92
CA PHE A 696 -23.06 45.53 -0.40
C PHE A 696 -23.07 45.58 1.12
N ILE A 697 -23.91 44.75 1.75
CA ILE A 697 -24.10 44.71 3.19
C ILE A 697 -23.98 43.28 3.69
N ILE A 698 -23.22 43.07 4.75
CA ILE A 698 -23.14 41.80 5.47
C ILE A 698 -23.50 42.05 6.94
N CYS A 699 -24.48 41.34 7.45
CA CYS A 699 -24.74 41.23 8.87
C CYS A 699 -24.29 39.84 9.35
N VAL A 700 -23.36 39.79 10.32
CA VAL A 700 -22.75 38.57 10.85
C VAL A 700 -22.62 38.66 12.35
N SER A 701 -22.62 37.56 13.07
CA SER A 701 -22.32 37.50 14.50
C SER A 701 -20.87 37.93 14.79
N SER A 702 -20.59 38.33 16.02
CA SER A 702 -19.30 38.85 16.50
C SER A 702 -18.11 37.86 16.44
N ASN A 703 -18.08 36.97 15.47
CA ASN A 703 -16.99 36.02 15.32
C ASN A 703 -15.86 36.65 14.49
N ASP A 704 -14.63 36.67 15.03
CA ASP A 704 -13.44 37.31 14.46
C ASP A 704 -13.05 36.84 13.04
N GLU A 705 -13.57 35.70 12.61
CA GLU A 705 -13.26 35.12 11.29
C GLU A 705 -13.77 35.93 10.11
N TYR A 706 -14.85 36.72 10.29
CA TYR A 706 -15.43 37.56 9.23
C TYR A 706 -14.80 38.96 9.13
N ASP A 707 -13.90 39.36 10.04
CA ASP A 707 -13.19 40.64 9.97
C ASP A 707 -12.30 40.75 8.72
N LYS A 708 -11.93 39.60 8.18
CA LYS A 708 -11.17 39.54 6.92
C LYS A 708 -12.00 39.87 5.69
N LEU A 709 -13.34 39.72 5.73
CA LEU A 709 -14.22 40.07 4.60
C LEU A 709 -14.22 41.58 4.30
N GLU A 710 -14.29 42.44 5.31
CA GLU A 710 -14.27 43.90 5.13
C GLU A 710 -12.95 44.37 4.53
N SER A 711 -11.83 43.78 4.93
CA SER A 711 -10.49 44.12 4.44
C SER A 711 -10.22 43.51 3.03
N ALA A 712 -10.84 42.37 2.70
CA ALA A 712 -10.60 41.66 1.45
C ALA A 712 -11.47 42.15 0.28
N ILE A 713 -12.67 42.68 0.56
CA ILE A 713 -13.63 43.12 -0.49
C ILE A 713 -13.95 44.62 -0.28
N SER A 714 -13.32 45.47 -1.09
CA SER A 714 -13.56 46.91 -1.04
C SER A 714 -15.01 47.30 -1.33
N GLY A 715 -15.61 48.09 -0.46
CA GLY A 715 -16.97 48.59 -0.64
C GLY A 715 -18.09 47.80 0.04
N VAL A 716 -17.75 46.77 0.81
CA VAL A 716 -18.71 45.99 1.61
C VAL A 716 -18.82 46.63 3.01
N LYS A 717 -20.05 46.87 3.50
CA LYS A 717 -20.35 47.29 4.86
C LYS A 717 -20.61 46.05 5.71
N VAL A 718 -19.91 45.93 6.85
CA VAL A 718 -20.07 44.77 7.79
C VAL A 718 -20.65 45.26 9.11
N PHE A 719 -21.71 44.62 9.58
CA PHE A 719 -22.37 44.87 10.85
C PHE A 719 -22.38 43.63 11.71
N LYS A 720 -22.19 43.77 13.05
CA LYS A 720 -21.95 42.61 13.94
C LYS A 720 -22.96 42.46 15.08
N ASP A 721 -24.02 43.29 15.11
CA ASP A 721 -24.98 43.31 16.21
C ASP A 721 -26.42 43.52 15.72
N ASN A 722 -27.38 43.45 16.65
CA ASN A 722 -28.80 43.63 16.37
C ASN A 722 -29.13 45.09 15.88
N GLU A 723 -28.39 46.11 16.36
CA GLU A 723 -28.59 47.48 15.92
C GLU A 723 -28.16 47.65 14.46
N GLY A 724 -27.02 47.06 14.10
CA GLY A 724 -26.53 47.01 12.73
C GLY A 724 -27.46 46.28 11.78
N LEU A 725 -28.05 45.15 12.21
CA LEU A 725 -29.06 44.44 11.41
C LEU A 725 -30.30 45.31 11.21
N GLN A 726 -30.83 45.99 12.27
CA GLN A 726 -31.99 46.84 12.20
C GLN A 726 -31.74 48.04 11.26
N SER A 727 -30.55 48.66 11.38
CA SER A 727 -30.13 49.72 10.47
C SER A 727 -30.05 49.26 9.03
N SER A 728 -29.50 48.07 8.77
CA SER A 728 -29.40 47.50 7.44
C SER A 728 -30.77 47.18 6.82
N ILE A 729 -31.69 46.61 7.59
CA ILE A 729 -33.03 46.31 7.11
C ILE A 729 -33.78 47.60 6.78
N ASN A 730 -33.64 48.65 7.61
CA ASN A 730 -34.24 49.96 7.31
C ASN A 730 -33.65 50.61 6.04
N GLU A 731 -32.32 50.53 5.82
CA GLU A 731 -31.65 51.00 4.59
C GLU A 731 -32.19 50.22 3.37
N LEU A 732 -32.30 48.92 3.46
CA LEU A 732 -32.81 48.05 2.39
C LEU A 732 -34.28 48.35 2.08
N ASN A 733 -35.11 48.59 3.11
CA ASN A 733 -36.53 48.91 2.91
C ASN A 733 -36.68 50.29 2.24
N HIS A 734 -35.84 51.24 2.64
CA HIS A 734 -35.79 52.57 1.95
C HIS A 734 -35.40 52.42 0.46
N HIS A 735 -34.39 51.59 0.13
CA HIS A 735 -34.06 51.31 -1.27
C HIS A 735 -35.21 50.64 -2.01
N LEU A 736 -35.93 49.71 -1.39
CA LEU A 736 -37.06 49.04 -2.00
C LEU A 736 -38.21 50.02 -2.31
N GLU A 737 -38.58 50.85 -1.33
CA GLU A 737 -39.64 51.86 -1.49
C GLU A 737 -39.26 52.90 -2.53
N SER A 738 -38.00 53.44 -2.52
CA SER A 738 -37.51 54.39 -3.48
C SER A 738 -37.55 53.86 -4.93
N ARG A 739 -37.22 52.56 -5.11
CA ARG A 739 -37.28 51.93 -6.44
C ARG A 739 -38.68 51.64 -6.91
N GLN A 740 -39.57 51.25 -6.00
CA GLN A 740 -41.02 51.08 -6.32
C GLN A 740 -41.67 52.37 -6.72
N ASN A 741 -41.25 53.49 -6.13
CA ASN A 741 -41.74 54.81 -6.44
C ASN A 741 -41.05 55.52 -7.64
N GLY A 742 -40.06 54.84 -8.26
CA GLY A 742 -39.30 55.38 -9.39
C GLY A 742 -38.28 56.47 -9.05
N ASN A 743 -38.00 56.68 -7.79
CA ASN A 743 -37.07 57.71 -7.28
C ASN A 743 -35.61 57.31 -7.34
N GLU A 744 -35.33 56.03 -7.43
CA GLU A 744 -34.01 55.44 -7.51
C GLU A 744 -33.85 54.51 -8.71
N SER A 745 -32.68 54.56 -9.33
CA SER A 745 -32.39 53.67 -10.46
C SER A 745 -32.25 52.22 -10.02
N SER A 746 -33.01 51.34 -10.67
CA SER A 746 -32.89 49.89 -10.44
C SER A 746 -31.61 49.30 -11.07
N SER A 747 -30.82 50.08 -11.83
CA SER A 747 -29.58 49.58 -12.47
C SER A 747 -28.47 49.29 -11.45
N GLU A 748 -28.52 49.94 -10.29
CA GLU A 748 -27.60 49.68 -9.18
C GLU A 748 -28.00 48.43 -8.40
N ARG A 749 -27.07 47.51 -8.17
CA ARG A 749 -27.34 46.29 -7.42
C ARG A 749 -27.20 46.51 -5.92
N VAL A 750 -28.11 45.94 -5.16
CA VAL A 750 -27.97 45.82 -3.72
C VAL A 750 -27.89 44.35 -3.39
N PHE A 751 -26.83 43.95 -2.70
CA PHE A 751 -26.64 42.58 -2.24
C PHE A 751 -26.46 42.56 -0.74
N PHE A 752 -27.35 41.86 -0.06
CA PHE A 752 -27.40 41.75 1.40
C PHE A 752 -27.21 40.34 1.83
N ALA A 753 -26.31 40.09 2.81
CA ALA A 753 -26.16 38.81 3.46
C ALA A 753 -26.42 38.90 4.96
N LEU A 754 -27.20 37.95 5.47
CA LEU A 754 -27.45 37.74 6.89
C LEU A 754 -26.93 36.36 7.27
N LEU A 755 -25.85 36.31 8.05
CA LEU A 755 -25.12 35.11 8.38
C LEU A 755 -25.29 34.76 9.88
N GLY A 756 -25.62 33.48 10.17
CA GLY A 756 -25.78 33.03 11.55
C GLY A 756 -27.06 33.51 12.21
N LEU A 757 -28.19 33.21 11.63
CA LEU A 757 -29.52 33.71 12.03
C LEU A 757 -29.82 33.58 13.53
N ARG A 758 -29.33 32.53 14.18
CA ARG A 758 -29.46 32.28 15.63
C ARG A 758 -28.89 33.36 16.54
N PHE A 759 -27.99 34.21 16.04
CA PHE A 759 -27.37 35.27 16.83
C PHE A 759 -28.14 36.59 16.75
N PHE A 760 -29.18 36.68 15.93
CA PHE A 760 -30.00 37.86 15.75
C PHE A 760 -31.39 37.66 16.33
N ASP A 761 -31.45 37.61 17.67
CA ASP A 761 -32.70 37.40 18.42
C ASP A 761 -33.73 38.54 18.25
N VAL A 762 -33.31 39.72 17.80
CA VAL A 762 -34.19 40.81 17.43
C VAL A 762 -35.25 40.37 16.40
N LEU A 763 -34.94 39.49 15.46
CA LEU A 763 -35.90 38.96 14.51
C LEU A 763 -36.98 38.08 15.15
N ILE A 764 -36.71 37.48 16.31
CA ILE A 764 -37.67 36.69 17.08
C ILE A 764 -38.67 37.61 17.80
N HIS A 765 -38.16 38.74 18.33
CA HIS A 765 -38.92 39.60 19.22
C HIS A 765 -39.56 40.83 18.53
N ASP A 766 -39.05 41.27 17.37
CA ASP A 766 -39.57 42.41 16.62
C ASP A 766 -40.29 41.93 15.34
N ALA A 767 -41.61 41.87 15.44
CA ALA A 767 -42.47 41.41 14.33
C ALA A 767 -42.44 42.39 13.15
N GLU A 768 -42.30 43.70 13.38
CA GLU A 768 -42.26 44.70 12.30
C GLU A 768 -40.97 44.60 11.49
N LEU A 769 -39.82 44.46 12.21
CA LEU A 769 -38.50 44.26 11.55
C LEU A 769 -38.50 42.97 10.72
N ARG A 770 -39.04 41.88 11.24
CA ARG A 770 -39.21 40.62 10.53
C ARG A 770 -40.03 40.79 9.27
N LYS A 771 -41.18 41.45 9.37
CA LYS A 771 -42.08 41.72 8.24
C LYS A 771 -41.40 42.58 7.15
N GLN A 772 -40.58 43.55 7.53
CA GLN A 772 -39.75 44.31 6.62
C GLN A 772 -38.76 43.45 5.88
N LEU A 773 -38.04 42.58 6.58
CA LEU A 773 -37.10 41.62 5.96
C LEU A 773 -37.83 40.65 4.99
N GLU A 774 -38.98 40.11 5.41
CA GLU A 774 -39.84 39.28 4.54
C GLU A 774 -40.23 40.00 3.27
N ASN A 775 -40.64 41.29 3.37
CA ASN A 775 -41.01 42.09 2.23
C ASN A 775 -39.83 42.36 1.27
N ILE A 776 -38.61 42.56 1.84
CA ILE A 776 -37.39 42.71 1.05
C ILE A 776 -37.11 41.43 0.27
N VAL A 777 -37.18 40.25 0.91
CA VAL A 777 -36.97 38.95 0.25
C VAL A 777 -38.02 38.71 -0.86
N LEU A 778 -39.30 39.03 -0.60
CA LEU A 778 -40.40 38.83 -1.53
C LEU A 778 -40.29 39.68 -2.79
N LYS A 779 -40.02 41.00 -2.64
CA LYS A 779 -40.09 41.99 -3.70
C LYS A 779 -38.74 42.52 -4.18
N GLY A 780 -37.70 42.42 -3.31
CA GLY A 780 -36.41 43.05 -3.56
C GLY A 780 -35.70 42.53 -4.78
N ALA A 781 -35.72 41.24 -5.06
CA ALA A 781 -35.03 40.66 -6.20
C ALA A 781 -35.50 41.20 -7.55
N GLU A 782 -36.80 41.52 -7.70
CA GLU A 782 -37.32 42.16 -8.92
C GLU A 782 -36.79 43.59 -9.11
N MET A 783 -36.49 44.24 -8.00
CA MET A 783 -35.96 45.60 -7.96
C MET A 783 -34.41 45.65 -7.89
N GLY A 784 -33.72 44.48 -8.05
CA GLY A 784 -32.26 44.38 -8.00
C GLY A 784 -31.67 44.37 -6.61
N ILE A 785 -32.48 44.06 -5.59
CA ILE A 785 -32.04 43.85 -4.20
C ILE A 785 -32.06 42.33 -3.94
N HIS A 786 -30.91 41.70 -3.87
CA HIS A 786 -30.78 40.24 -3.64
C HIS A 786 -30.35 39.96 -2.23
N THR A 787 -30.90 38.91 -1.62
CA THR A 787 -30.59 38.50 -0.26
C THR A 787 -29.98 37.12 -0.20
N LEU A 788 -29.01 36.96 0.69
CA LEU A 788 -28.42 35.69 1.14
C LEU A 788 -28.70 35.52 2.62
N ILE A 789 -29.38 34.46 3.00
CA ILE A 789 -29.63 34.14 4.43
C ILE A 789 -28.96 32.82 4.76
N HIS A 790 -28.17 32.81 5.84
CA HIS A 790 -27.59 31.58 6.38
C HIS A 790 -28.15 31.27 7.76
N SER A 791 -28.53 30.02 7.99
CA SER A 791 -28.90 29.46 9.28
C SER A 791 -28.18 28.13 9.55
N SER A 792 -27.72 27.94 10.78
CA SER A 792 -27.00 26.72 11.15
C SER A 792 -27.88 25.48 11.08
N THR A 793 -29.20 25.64 11.34
CA THR A 793 -30.22 24.56 11.25
C THR A 793 -31.53 25.14 10.70
N LEU A 794 -32.39 24.28 10.17
CA LEU A 794 -33.77 24.65 9.84
C LEU A 794 -34.59 25.00 11.08
N TYR A 795 -34.28 24.44 12.22
CA TYR A 795 -34.93 24.79 13.49
C TYR A 795 -34.69 26.27 13.83
N ASP A 796 -33.45 26.76 13.71
CA ASP A 796 -33.13 28.16 13.97
C ASP A 796 -33.78 29.09 12.93
N PHE A 797 -33.87 28.65 11.67
CA PHE A 797 -34.61 29.36 10.62
C PHE A 797 -36.11 29.46 10.95
N ASP A 798 -36.73 28.32 11.27
CA ASP A 798 -38.15 28.27 11.62
C ASP A 798 -38.45 29.14 12.85
N LYS A 799 -37.60 29.07 13.87
CA LYS A 799 -37.75 29.87 15.10
C LYS A 799 -37.68 31.39 14.82
N SER A 800 -36.79 31.81 13.94
CA SER A 800 -36.61 33.24 13.58
C SER A 800 -37.78 33.79 12.76
N PHE A 801 -38.49 32.95 12.01
CA PHE A 801 -39.62 33.32 11.18
C PHE A 801 -40.97 32.73 11.67
N GLN A 802 -41.04 32.08 12.84
CA GLN A 802 -42.23 31.55 13.40
C GLN A 802 -43.13 32.67 13.97
N GLN A 803 -44.42 32.64 13.66
CA GLN A 803 -45.38 33.63 14.17
C GLN A 803 -45.76 33.29 15.60
N GLU A 804 -45.75 34.30 16.49
CA GLU A 804 -46.62 34.29 17.63
C GLU A 804 -48.04 34.64 17.18
N PHE A 805 -49.04 33.85 17.59
CA PHE A 805 -50.42 34.07 17.22
C PHE A 805 -50.81 35.51 17.57
N SER A 806 -50.83 36.41 16.59
CA SER A 806 -51.44 37.73 16.74
C SER A 806 -52.85 37.73 16.16
N PHE A 807 -53.81 38.20 16.92
CA PHE A 807 -55.22 38.31 16.57
C PHE A 807 -55.55 39.36 15.49
N ASP A 808 -54.57 40.07 14.98
CA ASP A 808 -54.70 41.06 13.94
C ASP A 808 -54.40 40.44 12.54
N GLY A 809 -55.42 40.26 11.76
CA GLY A 809 -55.46 39.56 10.47
C GLY A 809 -54.54 40.03 9.35
N GLY A 810 -53.25 40.13 9.62
CA GLY A 810 -52.18 40.30 8.61
C GLY A 810 -51.60 38.93 8.30
N SER A 811 -51.85 38.45 7.09
CA SER A 811 -51.26 37.22 6.55
C SER A 811 -49.74 37.38 6.41
N SER A 812 -48.99 36.88 7.37
CA SER A 812 -47.55 36.64 7.23
C SER A 812 -47.30 35.22 6.77
N LEU A 813 -46.21 35.00 6.01
CA LEU A 813 -45.88 33.68 5.46
C LEU A 813 -45.49 32.74 6.59
N THR A 814 -45.85 31.47 6.47
CA THR A 814 -45.21 30.41 7.29
C THR A 814 -43.72 30.26 6.90
N PRO A 815 -42.86 29.75 7.80
CA PRO A 815 -41.47 29.51 7.46
C PRO A 815 -41.26 28.66 6.19
N GLU A 816 -42.15 27.69 5.96
CA GLU A 816 -42.11 26.86 4.74
C GLU A 816 -42.46 27.68 3.48
N GLU A 817 -43.46 28.59 3.58
CA GLU A 817 -43.81 29.48 2.46
C GLU A 817 -42.70 30.48 2.21
N PHE A 818 -42.09 31.04 3.25
CA PHE A 818 -40.97 31.95 3.14
C PHE A 818 -39.73 31.28 2.50
N MET A 819 -39.46 30.03 2.84
CA MET A 819 -38.40 29.22 2.22
C MET A 819 -38.57 29.02 0.71
N ARG A 820 -39.79 29.06 0.19
CA ARG A 820 -40.07 28.96 -1.27
C ARG A 820 -39.67 30.22 -2.03
N GLU A 821 -39.46 31.34 -1.36
CA GLU A 821 -38.99 32.60 -1.95
C GLU A 821 -37.46 32.65 -2.15
N PHE A 822 -36.77 31.52 -1.97
CA PHE A 822 -35.36 31.35 -2.27
C PHE A 822 -35.19 30.36 -3.43
N ASN A 823 -34.84 30.90 -4.61
CA ASN A 823 -34.62 30.11 -5.80
C ASN A 823 -33.30 29.35 -5.80
N VAL A 824 -32.33 29.78 -4.99
CA VAL A 824 -31.08 29.09 -4.77
C VAL A 824 -31.04 28.60 -3.34
N LYS A 825 -30.94 27.28 -3.15
CA LYS A 825 -30.88 26.65 -1.86
C LYS A 825 -29.60 25.83 -1.78
N VAL A 826 -28.82 26.04 -0.73
CA VAL A 826 -27.56 25.32 -0.47
C VAL A 826 -27.64 24.68 0.90
N GLU A 827 -27.31 23.39 0.95
CA GLU A 827 -27.12 22.68 2.19
C GLU A 827 -25.63 22.42 2.39
N LEU A 828 -25.10 22.86 3.50
CA LEU A 828 -23.77 22.47 3.99
C LEU A 828 -23.88 21.22 4.86
N LYS A 829 -22.79 20.81 5.51
CA LYS A 829 -22.81 19.68 6.44
C LYS A 829 -23.93 19.81 7.48
N GLY A 830 -24.84 18.83 7.51
CA GLY A 830 -26.00 18.80 8.38
C GLY A 830 -26.97 17.68 7.98
N ASP A 831 -28.15 17.67 8.58
CA ASP A 831 -29.19 16.64 8.37
C ASP A 831 -30.54 17.21 7.89
N ASP A 832 -30.57 18.45 7.46
CA ASP A 832 -31.79 19.20 7.17
C ASP A 832 -32.21 19.18 5.68
N GLY A 833 -31.40 18.61 4.80
CA GLY A 833 -31.59 18.66 3.36
C GLY A 833 -32.92 18.11 2.87
N TYR A 834 -33.45 17.09 3.50
CA TYR A 834 -34.73 16.48 3.10
C TYR A 834 -35.92 17.47 3.24
N LYS A 835 -35.89 18.37 4.22
CA LYS A 835 -36.90 19.42 4.39
C LYS A 835 -36.59 20.62 3.48
N LEU A 836 -35.33 21.05 3.45
CA LEU A 836 -34.87 22.18 2.62
C LEU A 836 -35.22 21.98 1.15
N PHE A 837 -34.96 20.79 0.62
CA PHE A 837 -35.19 20.46 -0.80
C PHE A 837 -36.54 19.78 -1.05
N SER A 838 -37.35 19.56 -0.03
CA SER A 838 -38.63 18.83 -0.12
C SER A 838 -38.48 17.45 -0.77
N THR A 839 -37.44 16.71 -0.43
CA THR A 839 -37.13 15.38 -0.97
C THR A 839 -37.44 14.28 0.06
N PRO A 840 -37.95 13.11 -0.34
CA PRO A 840 -38.14 11.98 0.57
C PRO A 840 -36.83 11.35 1.05
N ASP A 841 -35.70 11.65 0.41
CA ASP A 841 -34.39 11.09 0.72
C ASP A 841 -33.73 11.88 1.86
N ARG A 842 -33.79 11.32 3.09
CA ARG A 842 -33.18 11.90 4.30
C ARG A 842 -31.65 11.76 4.34
N ASN A 843 -31.07 10.89 3.51
CA ASN A 843 -29.67 10.49 3.59
C ASN A 843 -28.79 11.17 2.53
N ASN A 844 -29.26 12.22 1.86
CA ASN A 844 -28.52 12.92 0.82
C ASN A 844 -27.71 14.13 1.33
N SER A 845 -27.73 14.39 2.64
CA SER A 845 -27.01 15.52 3.22
C SER A 845 -25.48 15.34 3.15
N PRO A 846 -24.72 16.43 2.98
CA PRO A 846 -23.26 16.38 3.00
C PRO A 846 -22.72 15.99 4.37
N HIS A 847 -21.79 15.03 4.43
CA HIS A 847 -21.15 14.58 5.66
C HIS A 847 -19.77 15.19 5.88
N GLU A 848 -19.17 15.71 4.83
CA GLU A 848 -17.88 16.36 4.85
C GLU A 848 -18.02 17.88 4.76
N ASP A 849 -17.17 18.61 5.46
CA ASP A 849 -17.25 20.08 5.55
C ASP A 849 -17.07 20.77 4.19
N PHE A 850 -16.30 20.17 3.28
CA PHE A 850 -16.05 20.70 1.92
C PHE A 850 -17.13 20.37 0.91
N LEU A 851 -18.11 19.56 1.25
CA LEU A 851 -19.21 19.17 0.37
C LEU A 851 -20.45 20.00 0.67
N ALA A 852 -21.18 20.32 -0.37
CA ALA A 852 -22.49 20.95 -0.28
C ALA A 852 -23.46 20.37 -1.31
N ASN A 853 -24.75 20.48 -1.01
CA ASN A 853 -25.81 20.25 -2.00
C ASN A 853 -26.36 21.59 -2.45
N ILE A 854 -26.61 21.76 -3.74
CA ILE A 854 -27.30 22.93 -4.29
C ILE A 854 -28.51 22.50 -5.10
N GLN A 855 -29.58 23.27 -4.97
CA GLN A 855 -30.74 23.22 -5.83
C GLN A 855 -31.07 24.63 -6.33
N THR A 856 -31.17 24.77 -7.62
CA THR A 856 -31.72 26.03 -8.23
C THR A 856 -33.13 25.75 -8.77
N LYS A 857 -34.00 26.75 -8.74
CA LYS A 857 -35.36 26.61 -9.25
C LYS A 857 -35.38 26.28 -10.76
N GLU A 858 -34.33 26.68 -11.47
CA GLU A 858 -34.22 26.43 -12.92
C GLU A 858 -33.84 24.97 -13.20
N SER A 859 -32.92 24.36 -12.43
CA SER A 859 -32.51 22.97 -12.60
C SER A 859 -33.54 22.00 -12.00
N GLY A 860 -34.16 22.37 -10.88
CA GLY A 860 -35.03 21.51 -10.07
C GLY A 860 -34.30 20.32 -9.45
N ALA A 861 -33.10 20.00 -9.93
CA ALA A 861 -32.28 18.89 -9.46
C ALA A 861 -31.37 19.31 -8.28
N ILE A 862 -31.15 18.40 -7.33
CA ILE A 862 -30.19 18.57 -6.27
C ILE A 862 -28.84 18.07 -6.80
N THR A 863 -27.85 18.95 -6.80
CA THR A 863 -26.49 18.61 -7.25
C THR A 863 -25.52 18.72 -6.07
N LYS A 864 -24.79 17.64 -5.82
CA LYS A 864 -23.72 17.62 -4.82
C LYS A 864 -22.44 18.16 -5.42
N PHE A 865 -21.75 19.03 -4.72
CA PHE A 865 -20.53 19.68 -5.21
C PHE A 865 -19.52 19.91 -4.09
N SER A 866 -18.26 20.02 -4.49
CA SER A 866 -17.17 20.48 -3.62
C SER A 866 -17.07 22.00 -3.74
N ILE A 867 -17.08 22.68 -2.59
CA ILE A 867 -17.00 24.15 -2.50
C ILE A 867 -15.59 24.59 -2.92
N TYR A 868 -15.48 25.62 -3.74
CA TYR A 868 -14.21 26.24 -4.08
C TYR A 868 -13.60 26.89 -2.83
N GLN A 869 -12.32 26.68 -2.62
CA GLN A 869 -11.50 27.44 -1.68
C GLN A 869 -10.72 28.51 -2.41
N GLN A 870 -10.53 29.68 -1.75
CA GLN A 870 -9.66 30.75 -2.23
C GLN A 870 -8.21 30.49 -1.91
#